data_1a465a2e9cbf1b7c856fc920b580fcf9
#
_entry.id   1a465a2e9cbf1b7c856fc920b580fcf9
#
_cell.length_a   1.000
_cell.length_b   1.000
_cell.length_c   1.000
_cell.angle_alpha   90.00
_cell.angle_beta   90.00
_cell.angle_gamma   90.00
#
_symmetry.space_group_name_H-M   'P 1'
#
loop_
_entity.id
_entity.type
_entity.pdbx_description
1 polymer ?
#
loop_
_entity_poly.entity_id
_entity_poly.type
_entity_poly.pdbx_seq_one_letter_code
_entity_poly.pdbx_strand_id
1 'polypeptide(L)'
;DVGTVFDVIGEFVNKGKDAVLDATKTAVTTVAGLLRNEGTANYDDMTVASGGTSNNSGYEKGDILTVANGGQHTNSGTSIWNNVTVQTGATSTVDVGGKETINDTYDIAGKRTNKGEVDATKVANTQVSGSLDNQGTSNYDDMTVASGGTSNNSGYEKGDILTIDDGGEHFNSGTSIWNNQTVQVGGSATTEEGGKETINDKYVIDGEKTNKGEIDATKVTDTLISGTLDNQGKSEYDDMTIQGGGTSNNSGYEKGDILTIDPDGEHNNSGTSIWNNVVVAGGDVNNTGDIETGKLTIDDGLVKIDGGSLKAEETDLNGGDLVIGNDREPIEENHVKAEINPKNDVIDTNIYVKNNGDLNLGPTGGLDWADSIGSPTVPGGTPSRLVITNNVTTGPGGGIAVGPNVWTDKDNHVQIGNGDLYFATDSLTVIDSSILTDGKSAFNTTSDIAKVTVEPGANLVLGNIEEVGDYTIVNGYITGGNETNGMWTGGWTGDNLYALPQDGSGINWILTLHNDPSKIWVNATLADVRTVYPDIAIPNIANDDLLHCKSGDAGAEFVCRVLRDKELDVAGKTKVINSVANIAFAGGAMSVSINDLNTAADSIEGRVSMRNEAFTEYGVMREWDRGNDLWVDVIGGKQKYKSLSATGISKAGFDTNAYGLVMGYDRKFAGKSVILGGAFSYNHGSLDSTGDVLKTKNKYDSFGLHAYGAYAPVDRVNLIGTLSWMHNSSDITQSINAAGFNKADADVKTNLFSLGARAEANLPVGKANVIPHAGLRYVWAKSGSYDTKVDGKKVWGNTPDATNTFQLPIGVAVRGDIMTVSGWNVRPQADLTFIPQFGDTEQKTKLSNFNGVSDKLSGEFAGKFGTSVNLGVQADKGPTTFGVRYGFTAGTKGKADHAFKFEYRYRF
;
A
#
# COMPACT_ATOMS: atom_id res chain seq x y z
N ASP A 1 14.18 -81.35 20.42
CA ASP A 1 15.21 -81.16 21.43
C ASP A 1 16.56 -81.45 20.85
N VAL A 2 17.50 -80.53 20.97
CA VAL A 2 18.92 -80.70 20.55
C VAL A 2 19.72 -80.92 21.84
N GLY A 3 20.70 -81.90 21.82
CA GLY A 3 21.50 -82.20 23.00
C GLY A 3 22.49 -81.09 23.41
N THR A 4 23.60 -81.45 24.07
CA THR A 4 24.57 -80.53 24.64
C THR A 4 25.36 -79.71 23.61
N VAL A 5 25.34 -80.00 22.28
CA VAL A 5 26.02 -79.30 21.19
C VAL A 5 25.14 -79.24 19.96
N PHE A 6 24.96 -78.01 19.39
CA PHE A 6 24.25 -77.87 18.13
C PHE A 6 25.06 -76.95 17.19
N ASP A 7 25.78 -77.60 16.23
CA ASP A 7 26.60 -76.90 15.26
C ASP A 7 25.96 -77.05 13.85
N VAL A 8 25.68 -75.97 13.19
CA VAL A 8 25.14 -75.93 11.80
C VAL A 8 26.34 -75.67 10.88
N ILE A 9 26.95 -76.77 10.31
CA ILE A 9 28.11 -76.66 9.40
C ILE A 9 27.65 -76.65 7.93
N GLY A 10 26.52 -77.28 7.60
CA GLY A 10 25.87 -77.32 6.27
C GLY A 10 24.59 -76.49 6.27
N GLU A 11 23.54 -76.90 5.60
CA GLU A 11 22.22 -76.26 5.61
C GLU A 11 21.27 -76.98 6.61
N PHE A 12 20.70 -76.23 7.49
CA PHE A 12 19.65 -76.66 8.41
C PHE A 12 18.39 -75.82 8.22
N VAL A 13 17.23 -76.41 8.04
CA VAL A 13 15.97 -75.74 7.85
C VAL A 13 14.95 -76.21 8.89
N ASN A 14 14.53 -75.39 9.83
CA ASN A 14 13.38 -75.56 10.66
C ASN A 14 12.12 -75.14 9.87
N LYS A 15 11.50 -76.10 9.20
CA LYS A 15 10.51 -75.83 8.14
C LYS A 15 9.10 -76.07 8.58
N GLY A 16 8.26 -75.10 8.44
CA GLY A 16 6.80 -75.16 8.70
C GLY A 16 6.42 -74.42 9.96
N LYS A 17 5.23 -73.85 9.92
CA LYS A 17 4.72 -72.92 10.96
C LYS A 17 4.60 -73.61 12.35
N ASP A 18 4.39 -74.93 12.38
CA ASP A 18 4.26 -75.68 13.62
C ASP A 18 5.56 -76.43 14.01
N ALA A 19 6.64 -76.23 13.23
CA ALA A 19 7.92 -76.83 13.55
C ALA A 19 8.61 -76.12 14.72
N VAL A 20 9.07 -76.83 15.68
CA VAL A 20 9.78 -76.31 16.87
C VAL A 20 11.19 -76.90 16.93
N LEU A 21 12.18 -76.00 16.87
CA LEU A 21 13.59 -76.29 17.24
C LEU A 21 13.77 -75.82 18.68
N ASP A 22 14.08 -76.74 19.56
CA ASP A 22 14.42 -76.45 20.94
C ASP A 22 15.90 -76.81 21.21
N ALA A 23 16.70 -75.77 21.30
CA ALA A 23 18.13 -75.84 21.59
C ALA A 23 18.47 -75.17 22.93
N THR A 24 17.50 -75.03 23.85
CA THR A 24 17.68 -74.35 25.17
C THR A 24 18.54 -75.17 26.13
N LYS A 25 18.88 -76.46 25.80
CA LYS A 25 19.82 -77.25 26.59
C LYS A 25 21.24 -77.23 26.00
N THR A 26 21.47 -76.55 24.91
CA THR A 26 22.73 -76.33 24.23
C THR A 26 23.29 -74.98 24.69
N ALA A 27 24.39 -75.01 25.40
CA ALA A 27 24.97 -73.75 25.94
C ALA A 27 25.27 -72.74 24.83
N VAL A 28 25.71 -73.17 23.64
CA VAL A 28 25.88 -72.35 22.45
C VAL A 28 25.46 -73.10 21.19
N THR A 29 24.59 -72.51 20.37
CA THR A 29 24.33 -72.96 19.01
C THR A 29 25.27 -72.25 18.07
N THR A 30 26.16 -72.98 17.39
CA THR A 30 27.11 -72.47 16.42
C THR A 30 26.60 -72.58 14.99
N VAL A 31 26.48 -71.47 14.28
CA VAL A 31 26.06 -71.47 12.87
C VAL A 31 27.28 -71.10 12.02
N ALA A 32 27.94 -72.10 11.44
CA ALA A 32 29.04 -71.96 10.49
C ALA A 32 28.62 -72.22 9.03
N GLY A 33 27.39 -72.75 8.83
CA GLY A 33 26.74 -72.99 7.54
C GLY A 33 25.51 -72.10 7.39
N LEU A 34 24.42 -72.65 6.85
CA LEU A 34 23.14 -71.99 6.64
C LEU A 34 22.08 -72.54 7.58
N LEU A 35 21.58 -71.65 8.48
CA LEU A 35 20.43 -71.94 9.31
C LEU A 35 19.22 -71.17 8.78
N ARG A 36 18.12 -71.84 8.53
CA ARG A 36 16.82 -71.24 8.16
C ARG A 36 15.77 -71.59 9.19
N ASN A 37 15.19 -70.61 9.84
CA ASN A 37 14.05 -70.80 10.75
C ASN A 37 12.77 -70.26 10.09
N GLU A 38 11.85 -71.19 9.72
CA GLU A 38 10.48 -70.88 9.23
C GLU A 38 9.42 -71.13 10.29
N GLY A 39 9.79 -71.83 11.41
CA GLY A 39 8.94 -72.24 12.50
C GLY A 39 9.28 -71.50 13.77
N THR A 40 9.20 -72.20 14.91
CA THR A 40 9.66 -71.71 16.21
C THR A 40 11.03 -72.25 16.53
N ALA A 41 11.96 -71.44 16.96
CA ALA A 41 13.27 -71.83 17.43
C ALA A 41 13.56 -71.17 18.82
N ASN A 42 13.96 -71.99 19.75
CA ASN A 42 14.37 -71.55 21.08
C ASN A 42 15.84 -71.95 21.30
N TYR A 43 16.63 -70.96 21.68
CA TYR A 43 18.06 -71.13 21.96
C TYR A 43 18.37 -70.76 23.45
N ASP A 44 19.44 -71.16 23.95
CA ASP A 44 20.15 -70.53 25.04
C ASP A 44 21.01 -69.45 24.39
N ASP A 45 22.19 -69.67 23.93
CA ASP A 45 22.98 -68.78 23.12
C ASP A 45 23.04 -69.24 21.67
N MET A 46 23.19 -68.24 20.75
CA MET A 46 23.45 -68.48 19.33
C MET A 46 24.61 -67.66 18.85
N THR A 47 25.62 -68.31 18.25
CA THR A 47 26.72 -67.66 17.57
C THR A 47 26.68 -67.94 16.08
N VAL A 48 26.52 -66.91 15.28
CA VAL A 48 26.67 -66.96 13.82
C VAL A 48 28.15 -66.76 13.49
N ALA A 49 28.87 -67.87 13.22
CA ALA A 49 30.32 -67.85 13.05
C ALA A 49 30.71 -67.27 11.67
N SER A 50 32.02 -67.11 11.46
CA SER A 50 32.56 -66.53 10.20
C SER A 50 32.14 -67.45 9.02
N GLY A 51 31.56 -66.84 7.98
CA GLY A 51 30.98 -67.53 6.81
C GLY A 51 29.59 -68.10 7.07
N GLY A 52 29.12 -68.19 8.30
CA GLY A 52 27.78 -68.68 8.64
C GLY A 52 26.66 -67.67 8.31
N THR A 53 25.49 -68.20 8.03
CA THR A 53 24.29 -67.42 7.73
C THR A 53 23.10 -67.96 8.51
N SER A 54 22.46 -67.09 9.31
CA SER A 54 21.19 -67.43 10.00
C SER A 54 20.08 -66.55 9.46
N ASN A 55 19.01 -67.22 8.94
CA ASN A 55 17.82 -66.50 8.44
C ASN A 55 16.59 -66.91 9.25
N ASN A 56 15.96 -65.97 9.92
CA ASN A 56 14.73 -66.17 10.63
C ASN A 56 13.56 -65.56 9.86
N SER A 57 12.60 -66.35 9.47
CA SER A 57 11.31 -65.93 8.93
C SER A 57 10.13 -66.37 9.80
N GLY A 58 10.39 -67.10 10.87
CA GLY A 58 9.42 -67.55 11.87
C GLY A 58 9.57 -66.84 13.19
N TYR A 59 9.58 -67.60 14.29
CA TYR A 59 9.82 -67.06 15.64
C TYR A 59 11.13 -67.63 16.16
N GLU A 60 11.98 -66.75 16.70
CA GLU A 60 13.17 -67.16 17.43
C GLU A 60 13.32 -66.47 18.74
N LYS A 61 13.87 -67.16 19.73
CA LYS A 61 14.12 -66.61 21.04
C LYS A 61 15.37 -67.20 21.68
N GLY A 62 16.14 -66.43 22.39
CA GLY A 62 17.33 -66.93 23.12
C GLY A 62 17.84 -65.88 24.12
N ASP A 63 18.97 -66.26 24.81
CA ASP A 63 19.60 -65.38 25.75
C ASP A 63 20.63 -64.43 25.03
N ILE A 64 21.65 -65.01 24.36
CA ILE A 64 22.65 -64.25 23.64
C ILE A 64 22.65 -64.57 22.15
N LEU A 65 22.54 -63.54 21.33
CA LEU A 65 22.84 -63.63 19.89
C LEU A 65 24.19 -62.93 19.61
N THR A 66 25.19 -63.70 19.17
CA THR A 66 26.44 -63.16 18.70
C THR A 66 26.57 -63.40 17.21
N VAL A 67 26.70 -62.30 16.43
CA VAL A 67 27.04 -62.36 15.00
C VAL A 67 28.54 -62.04 14.91
N ALA A 68 29.35 -63.09 14.72
CA ALA A 68 30.83 -63.00 14.70
C ALA A 68 31.34 -62.46 13.39
N ASN A 69 32.60 -61.99 13.36
CA ASN A 69 33.24 -61.47 12.15
C ASN A 69 33.03 -62.38 10.93
N GLY A 70 32.47 -61.84 9.85
CA GLY A 70 32.12 -62.58 8.63
C GLY A 70 30.82 -63.37 8.71
N GLY A 71 30.13 -63.41 9.85
CA GLY A 71 28.80 -64.00 10.03
C GLY A 71 27.69 -63.08 9.56
N GLN A 72 26.55 -63.71 9.17
CA GLN A 72 25.38 -62.96 8.69
C GLN A 72 24.12 -63.46 9.41
N HIS A 73 23.35 -62.50 9.97
CA HIS A 73 22.02 -62.80 10.56
C HIS A 73 20.95 -61.97 9.88
N THR A 74 19.81 -62.59 9.48
CA THR A 74 18.70 -61.89 8.88
C THR A 74 17.40 -62.30 9.58
N ASN A 75 16.65 -61.33 10.10
CA ASN A 75 15.34 -61.54 10.71
C ASN A 75 14.25 -60.90 9.87
N SER A 76 13.38 -61.68 9.23
CA SER A 76 12.12 -61.27 8.58
C SER A 76 10.89 -61.73 9.35
N GLY A 77 11.07 -62.47 10.48
CA GLY A 77 10.03 -62.97 11.40
C GLY A 77 10.06 -62.20 12.74
N THR A 78 9.86 -62.95 13.81
CA THR A 78 9.95 -62.39 15.19
C THR A 78 11.16 -62.94 15.89
N SER A 79 11.96 -62.11 16.46
CA SER A 79 13.21 -62.41 17.16
C SER A 79 13.20 -61.77 18.54
N ILE A 80 13.49 -62.53 19.60
CA ILE A 80 13.56 -62.04 20.97
C ILE A 80 14.88 -62.50 21.62
N TRP A 81 15.74 -61.56 21.98
CA TRP A 81 17.00 -61.82 22.63
C TRP A 81 17.16 -60.96 23.88
N ASN A 82 17.87 -61.51 24.88
CA ASN A 82 18.32 -60.63 26.01
C ASN A 82 19.51 -59.84 25.56
N ASN A 83 20.51 -60.43 24.92
CA ASN A 83 21.74 -59.81 24.51
C ASN A 83 21.96 -59.99 23.01
N VAL A 84 22.26 -58.91 22.28
CA VAL A 84 22.64 -58.94 20.87
C VAL A 84 23.96 -58.24 20.65
N THR A 85 24.95 -58.98 20.11
CA THR A 85 26.27 -58.45 19.77
C THR A 85 26.53 -58.69 18.28
N VAL A 86 26.79 -57.62 17.51
CA VAL A 86 27.20 -57.63 16.11
C VAL A 86 28.68 -57.23 16.07
N GLN A 87 29.57 -58.20 15.95
CA GLN A 87 31.02 -57.95 15.98
C GLN A 87 31.53 -57.26 14.72
N THR A 88 32.69 -56.62 14.80
CA THR A 88 33.35 -55.98 13.65
C THR A 88 33.47 -56.98 12.48
N GLY A 89 33.08 -56.55 11.26
CA GLY A 89 33.06 -57.39 10.06
C GLY A 89 31.83 -58.30 9.95
N ALA A 90 30.92 -58.32 10.93
CA ALA A 90 29.63 -59.04 10.89
C ALA A 90 28.53 -58.18 10.26
N THR A 91 27.50 -58.84 9.77
CA THR A 91 26.28 -58.18 9.25
C THR A 91 25.05 -58.76 9.91
N SER A 92 24.19 -57.89 10.47
CA SER A 92 22.88 -58.27 10.98
C SER A 92 21.78 -57.39 10.38
N THR A 93 20.69 -57.97 9.96
CA THR A 93 19.58 -57.28 9.29
C THR A 93 18.24 -57.70 9.90
N VAL A 94 17.43 -56.69 10.26
CA VAL A 94 15.99 -56.89 10.43
C VAL A 94 15.33 -56.45 9.10
N ASP A 95 14.79 -57.40 8.39
CA ASP A 95 14.20 -57.13 7.07
C ASP A 95 12.76 -56.63 7.16
N VAL A 96 12.19 -56.17 6.08
CA VAL A 96 10.80 -55.63 6.04
C VAL A 96 9.81 -56.62 6.64
N GLY A 97 9.03 -56.19 7.62
CA GLY A 97 8.07 -57.04 8.36
C GLY A 97 8.68 -57.81 9.53
N GLY A 98 10.01 -57.87 9.64
CA GLY A 98 10.70 -58.46 10.77
C GLY A 98 10.55 -57.62 12.04
N LYS A 99 10.46 -58.31 13.18
CA LYS A 99 10.38 -57.71 14.52
C LYS A 99 11.51 -58.27 15.40
N GLU A 100 12.19 -57.42 16.05
CA GLU A 100 13.25 -57.84 17.03
C GLU A 100 13.05 -57.14 18.37
N THR A 101 13.10 -57.88 19.46
CA THR A 101 13.10 -57.36 20.81
C THR A 101 14.41 -57.70 21.51
N ILE A 102 15.08 -56.71 22.11
CA ILE A 102 16.32 -56.93 22.85
C ILE A 102 16.07 -56.37 24.28
N ASN A 103 16.48 -57.17 25.30
CA ASN A 103 16.03 -56.87 26.67
C ASN A 103 17.13 -56.43 27.64
N ASP A 104 18.43 -56.57 27.34
CA ASP A 104 19.50 -56.31 28.27
C ASP A 104 20.73 -55.63 27.62
N THR A 105 21.35 -56.20 26.61
CA THR A 105 22.55 -55.68 25.94
C THR A 105 22.39 -55.60 24.43
N TYR A 106 22.77 -54.47 23.84
CA TYR A 106 22.76 -54.30 22.38
C TYR A 106 24.05 -53.60 21.93
N ASP A 107 25.00 -54.38 21.40
CA ASP A 107 26.32 -53.94 20.94
C ASP A 107 26.49 -54.09 19.42
N ILE A 108 26.76 -52.99 18.73
CA ILE A 108 26.90 -52.93 17.28
C ILE A 108 28.32 -52.45 16.92
N ALA A 109 29.26 -53.39 16.79
CA ALA A 109 30.62 -53.15 16.30
C ALA A 109 30.76 -53.46 14.80
N GLY A 110 29.82 -54.22 14.23
CA GLY A 110 29.77 -54.54 12.81
C GLY A 110 28.75 -53.68 12.06
N LYS A 111 28.11 -54.29 11.02
CA LYS A 111 27.07 -53.62 10.24
C LYS A 111 25.66 -54.12 10.68
N ARG A 112 24.85 -53.19 11.13
CA ARG A 112 23.45 -53.45 11.47
C ARG A 112 22.53 -52.66 10.56
N THR A 113 21.54 -53.36 9.94
CA THR A 113 20.50 -52.68 9.14
C THR A 113 19.13 -53.05 9.66
N ASN A 114 18.29 -52.05 9.99
CA ASN A 114 16.90 -52.23 10.38
C ASN A 114 15.98 -51.72 9.26
N LYS A 115 15.20 -52.64 8.64
CA LYS A 115 14.12 -52.28 7.70
C LYS A 115 12.73 -52.63 8.26
N GLY A 116 12.69 -53.24 9.44
CA GLY A 116 11.49 -53.71 10.15
C GLY A 116 11.29 -52.90 11.43
N GLU A 117 11.09 -53.61 12.55
CA GLU A 117 10.86 -53.03 13.86
C GLU A 117 11.88 -53.61 14.88
N VAL A 118 12.61 -52.74 15.53
CA VAL A 118 13.53 -53.08 16.63
C VAL A 118 13.03 -52.41 17.91
N ASP A 119 12.83 -53.18 18.97
CA ASP A 119 12.49 -52.71 20.32
C ASP A 119 13.67 -53.07 21.26
N ALA A 120 14.48 -52.07 21.62
CA ALA A 120 15.56 -52.12 22.56
C ALA A 120 15.28 -51.24 23.80
N THR A 121 14.02 -50.96 24.13
CA THR A 121 13.62 -50.05 25.22
C THR A 121 13.92 -50.62 26.61
N LYS A 122 14.42 -51.85 26.71
CA LYS A 122 14.89 -52.44 27.96
C LYS A 122 16.41 -52.55 28.06
N VAL A 123 17.10 -52.17 26.99
CA VAL A 123 18.55 -52.08 26.93
C VAL A 123 18.95 -50.75 27.51
N ALA A 124 19.61 -50.77 28.67
CA ALA A 124 19.98 -49.53 29.36
C ALA A 124 20.82 -48.56 28.46
N ASN A 125 21.66 -49.11 27.56
CA ASN A 125 22.38 -48.32 26.57
C ASN A 125 22.75 -49.18 25.36
N THR A 126 22.29 -48.83 24.18
CA THR A 126 22.68 -49.40 22.87
C THR A 126 24.01 -48.79 22.43
N GLN A 127 25.05 -49.62 22.32
CA GLN A 127 26.40 -49.17 21.89
C GLN A 127 26.60 -49.33 20.38
N VAL A 128 26.95 -48.28 19.67
CA VAL A 128 27.22 -48.26 18.23
C VAL A 128 28.68 -47.87 18.02
N SER A 129 29.56 -48.81 17.83
CA SER A 129 30.96 -48.56 17.44
C SER A 129 31.28 -49.03 16.00
N GLY A 130 30.27 -49.55 15.32
CA GLY A 130 30.28 -49.91 13.88
C GLY A 130 29.28 -49.08 13.08
N SER A 131 28.47 -49.71 12.24
CA SER A 131 27.49 -49.06 11.42
C SER A 131 26.07 -49.51 11.73
N LEU A 132 25.25 -48.62 12.17
CA LEU A 132 23.78 -48.80 12.32
C LEU A 132 23.07 -48.04 11.21
N ASP A 133 22.22 -48.73 10.44
CA ASP A 133 21.40 -48.16 9.39
C ASP A 133 19.93 -48.45 9.67
N ASN A 134 19.19 -47.47 10.19
CA ASN A 134 17.77 -47.58 10.48
C ASN A 134 16.93 -47.04 9.34
N GLN A 135 16.28 -47.92 8.60
CA GLN A 135 15.31 -47.64 7.51
C GLN A 135 13.89 -47.97 7.94
N GLY A 136 13.69 -48.62 9.09
CA GLY A 136 12.41 -49.02 9.65
C GLY A 136 12.07 -48.23 10.92
N THR A 137 11.59 -48.93 11.95
CA THR A 137 11.28 -48.38 13.26
C THR A 137 12.25 -48.92 14.30
N SER A 138 12.88 -48.06 15.08
CA SER A 138 13.74 -48.48 16.19
C SER A 138 13.36 -47.69 17.45
N ASN A 139 13.15 -48.42 18.56
CA ASN A 139 12.89 -47.85 19.87
C ASN A 139 14.02 -48.25 20.81
N TYR A 140 14.62 -47.25 21.46
CA TYR A 140 15.71 -47.45 22.41
C TYR A 140 15.33 -46.94 23.80
N ASP A 141 16.05 -47.30 24.85
CA ASP A 141 16.18 -46.53 26.05
C ASP A 141 17.30 -45.51 25.81
N ASP A 142 18.53 -45.80 26.03
CA ASP A 142 19.66 -44.94 25.63
C ASP A 142 20.39 -45.52 24.41
N MET A 143 21.05 -44.64 23.66
CA MET A 143 21.96 -45.00 22.57
C MET A 143 23.25 -44.16 22.63
N THR A 144 24.37 -44.79 22.57
CA THR A 144 25.68 -44.15 22.43
C THR A 144 26.28 -44.50 21.07
N VAL A 145 26.58 -43.51 20.24
CA VAL A 145 27.39 -43.64 19.04
C VAL A 145 28.84 -43.41 19.45
N ALA A 146 29.56 -44.48 19.66
CA ALA A 146 30.93 -44.46 20.17
C ALA A 146 31.94 -44.06 19.08
N SER A 147 33.18 -43.81 19.46
CA SER A 147 34.27 -43.45 18.54
C SER A 147 34.39 -44.43 17.36
N GLY A 148 34.41 -43.90 16.14
CA GLY A 148 34.39 -44.66 14.88
C GLY A 148 33.07 -45.30 14.52
N GLY A 149 32.02 -45.13 15.34
CA GLY A 149 30.67 -45.58 15.07
C GLY A 149 29.90 -44.62 14.19
N THR A 150 29.02 -45.15 13.37
CA THR A 150 28.12 -44.38 12.52
C THR A 150 26.68 -44.88 12.67
N SER A 151 25.76 -44.00 13.04
CA SER A 151 24.33 -44.26 13.09
C SER A 151 23.62 -43.45 12.01
N ASN A 152 22.92 -44.12 11.07
CA ASN A 152 22.11 -43.51 10.02
C ASN A 152 20.62 -43.82 10.26
N ASN A 153 19.82 -42.82 10.43
CA ASN A 153 18.36 -42.94 10.50
C ASN A 153 17.69 -42.38 9.26
N SER A 154 17.11 -43.21 8.45
CA SER A 154 16.20 -42.83 7.35
C SER A 154 14.74 -43.25 7.58
N GLY A 155 14.49 -43.94 8.69
CA GLY A 155 13.18 -44.38 9.14
C GLY A 155 12.68 -43.58 10.33
N TYR A 156 12.23 -44.28 11.35
CA TYR A 156 11.79 -43.72 12.63
C TYR A 156 12.65 -44.26 13.76
N GLU A 157 13.17 -43.41 14.58
CA GLU A 157 13.83 -43.80 15.82
C GLU A 157 13.34 -42.97 17.02
N LYS A 158 13.36 -43.58 18.18
CA LYS A 158 12.96 -42.93 19.43
C LYS A 158 13.72 -43.52 20.60
N GLY A 159 14.14 -42.66 21.55
CA GLY A 159 14.75 -43.10 22.81
C GLY A 159 14.73 -42.06 23.90
N ASP A 160 15.41 -42.38 25.04
CA ASP A 160 15.58 -41.45 26.15
C ASP A 160 16.84 -40.59 25.95
N ILE A 161 18.00 -41.18 25.92
CA ILE A 161 19.26 -40.46 25.77
C ILE A 161 20.00 -40.87 24.48
N LEU A 162 20.37 -39.91 23.62
CA LEU A 162 21.28 -40.07 22.52
C LEU A 162 22.60 -39.35 22.85
N THR A 163 23.68 -40.12 22.92
CA THR A 163 25.06 -39.59 23.09
C THR A 163 25.87 -39.90 21.87
N ILE A 164 26.50 -38.88 21.30
CA ILE A 164 27.47 -39.00 20.21
C ILE A 164 28.85 -38.68 20.80
N ASP A 165 29.68 -39.70 21.01
CA ASP A 165 31.00 -39.59 21.58
C ASP A 165 32.02 -39.00 20.59
N ASP A 166 33.22 -38.66 21.07
CA ASP A 166 34.37 -38.26 20.24
C ASP A 166 34.59 -39.25 19.09
N GLY A 167 34.60 -38.76 17.85
CA GLY A 167 34.70 -39.55 16.62
C GLY A 167 33.49 -40.43 16.29
N GLY A 168 32.37 -40.30 17.00
CA GLY A 168 31.06 -40.86 16.64
C GLY A 168 30.29 -39.96 15.65
N GLU A 169 29.50 -40.55 14.76
CA GLU A 169 28.72 -39.84 13.76
C GLU A 169 27.27 -40.31 13.76
N HIS A 170 26.34 -39.37 13.79
CA HIS A 170 24.92 -39.62 13.68
C HIS A 170 24.29 -38.83 12.53
N PHE A 171 23.58 -39.50 11.60
CA PHE A 171 22.87 -38.87 10.49
C PHE A 171 21.39 -39.17 10.53
N ASN A 172 20.54 -38.13 10.51
CA ASN A 172 19.09 -38.30 10.50
C ASN A 172 18.46 -37.71 9.23
N SER A 173 17.98 -38.58 8.33
CA SER A 173 17.17 -38.18 7.16
C SER A 173 15.71 -38.63 7.31
N GLY A 174 15.37 -39.29 8.43
CA GLY A 174 14.04 -39.75 8.79
C GLY A 174 13.45 -38.91 9.93
N THR A 175 12.82 -39.64 10.87
CA THR A 175 12.26 -39.03 12.10
C THR A 175 13.05 -39.57 13.31
N SER A 176 13.56 -38.68 14.12
CA SER A 176 14.35 -38.97 15.32
C SER A 176 13.74 -38.23 16.51
N ILE A 177 13.43 -38.97 17.59
CA ILE A 177 12.80 -38.38 18.78
C ILE A 177 13.56 -38.84 20.02
N TRP A 178 14.17 -37.89 20.76
CA TRP A 178 14.89 -38.16 21.98
C TRP A 178 14.44 -37.24 23.12
N ASN A 179 14.49 -37.71 24.33
CA ASN A 179 14.31 -36.81 25.47
C ASN A 179 15.57 -35.97 25.67
N ASN A 180 16.71 -36.62 25.63
CA ASN A 180 18.01 -35.99 25.82
C ASN A 180 18.93 -36.28 24.64
N GLN A 181 19.64 -35.25 24.12
CA GLN A 181 20.69 -35.41 23.14
C GLN A 181 21.94 -34.65 23.56
N THR A 182 23.08 -35.35 23.49
CA THR A 182 24.40 -34.78 23.75
C THR A 182 25.34 -35.12 22.58
N VAL A 183 25.89 -34.12 21.94
CA VAL A 183 26.99 -34.25 20.98
C VAL A 183 28.26 -33.85 21.69
N GLN A 184 29.09 -34.82 22.09
CA GLN A 184 30.32 -34.55 22.84
C GLN A 184 31.42 -33.96 21.95
N VAL A 185 32.41 -33.33 22.57
CA VAL A 185 33.61 -32.83 21.86
C VAL A 185 34.17 -33.87 20.89
N GLY A 186 34.33 -33.52 19.61
CA GLY A 186 34.79 -34.44 18.55
C GLY A 186 33.70 -35.37 17.97
N GLY A 187 32.51 -35.41 18.55
CA GLY A 187 31.34 -36.04 17.98
C GLY A 187 30.63 -35.21 16.91
N SER A 188 29.98 -35.84 15.96
CA SER A 188 29.24 -35.14 14.88
C SER A 188 27.83 -35.68 14.71
N ALA A 189 26.83 -34.75 14.66
CA ALA A 189 25.44 -35.10 14.37
C ALA A 189 24.89 -34.26 13.23
N THR A 190 24.22 -34.90 12.27
CA THR A 190 23.66 -34.22 11.09
C THR A 190 22.18 -34.57 10.93
N THR A 191 21.30 -33.56 10.88
CA THR A 191 19.92 -33.71 10.39
C THR A 191 19.91 -33.33 8.92
N GLU A 192 19.73 -34.33 8.05
CA GLU A 192 19.77 -34.15 6.60
C GLU A 192 18.49 -33.49 6.06
N GLU A 193 18.52 -33.06 4.81
CA GLU A 193 17.36 -32.52 4.12
C GLU A 193 16.16 -33.46 4.17
N GLY A 194 15.01 -32.99 4.65
CA GLY A 194 13.80 -33.77 4.89
C GLY A 194 13.79 -34.56 6.21
N GLY A 195 14.91 -34.67 6.92
CA GLY A 195 14.99 -35.24 8.26
C GLY A 195 14.30 -34.37 9.30
N LYS A 196 13.70 -35.04 10.32
CA LYS A 196 13.04 -34.37 11.44
C LYS A 196 13.62 -34.86 12.74
N GLU A 197 13.96 -33.96 13.61
CA GLU A 197 14.51 -34.26 14.92
C GLU A 197 13.69 -33.54 16.00
N THR A 198 13.33 -34.24 17.06
CA THR A 198 12.63 -33.67 18.21
C THR A 198 13.39 -34.02 19.47
N ILE A 199 13.75 -33.02 20.27
CA ILE A 199 14.40 -33.16 21.59
C ILE A 199 13.43 -32.58 22.65
N ASN A 200 13.19 -33.35 23.75
CA ASN A 200 12.10 -32.98 24.66
C ASN A 200 12.55 -32.44 26.02
N ASP A 201 13.81 -32.68 26.49
CA ASP A 201 14.22 -32.33 27.86
C ASP A 201 15.61 -31.66 27.90
N LYS A 202 16.64 -32.25 27.29
CA LYS A 202 18.01 -31.72 27.32
C LYS A 202 18.70 -31.80 25.95
N TYR A 203 19.29 -30.69 25.53
CA TYR A 203 20.06 -30.61 24.27
C TYR A 203 21.40 -29.92 24.52
N VAL A 204 22.52 -30.65 24.34
CA VAL A 204 23.86 -30.16 24.54
C VAL A 204 24.71 -30.43 23.29
N ILE A 205 25.40 -29.44 22.82
CA ILE A 205 26.26 -29.48 21.63
C ILE A 205 27.66 -29.00 22.02
N ASP A 206 28.50 -29.95 22.47
CA ASP A 206 29.92 -29.72 22.73
C ASP A 206 30.80 -30.07 21.52
N GLY A 207 30.26 -30.86 20.57
CA GLY A 207 30.89 -31.24 19.31
C GLY A 207 30.31 -30.45 18.13
N GLU A 208 30.07 -31.15 17.01
CA GLU A 208 29.54 -30.55 15.78
C GLU A 208 28.08 -31.00 15.51
N LYS A 209 27.21 -30.07 15.34
CA LYS A 209 25.82 -30.33 14.92
C LYS A 209 25.48 -29.55 13.66
N THR A 210 25.10 -30.27 12.60
CA THR A 210 24.60 -29.66 11.34
C THR A 210 23.11 -29.96 11.16
N ASN A 211 22.31 -28.94 10.96
CA ASN A 211 20.90 -29.08 10.60
C ASN A 211 20.63 -28.60 9.16
N LYS A 212 20.23 -29.54 8.27
CA LYS A 212 19.72 -29.21 6.93
C LYS A 212 18.21 -29.50 6.81
N GLY A 213 17.62 -30.14 7.83
CA GLY A 213 16.23 -30.51 7.92
C GLY A 213 15.44 -29.65 8.90
N GLU A 214 14.75 -30.30 9.81
CA GLU A 214 13.91 -29.68 10.84
C GLU A 214 14.29 -30.19 12.24
N ILE A 215 14.61 -29.27 13.15
CA ILE A 215 14.84 -29.55 14.59
C ILE A 215 13.75 -28.84 15.39
N ASP A 216 13.09 -29.60 16.28
CA ASP A 216 12.16 -29.12 17.31
C ASP A 216 12.74 -29.41 18.68
N ALA A 217 13.26 -28.38 19.34
CA ALA A 217 13.76 -28.40 20.71
C ALA A 217 12.95 -27.45 21.62
N THR A 218 11.69 -27.16 21.27
CA THR A 218 10.82 -26.20 21.99
C THR A 218 10.41 -26.67 23.39
N LYS A 219 10.73 -27.90 23.78
CA LYS A 219 10.52 -28.44 25.13
C LYS A 219 11.79 -28.50 25.96
N VAL A 220 12.92 -28.23 25.35
CA VAL A 220 14.20 -28.12 26.05
C VAL A 220 14.28 -26.74 26.69
N THR A 221 14.35 -26.67 28.00
CA THR A 221 14.36 -25.39 28.72
C THR A 221 15.54 -24.51 28.30
N ASP A 222 16.72 -25.10 28.00
CA ASP A 222 17.87 -24.38 27.49
C ASP A 222 18.75 -25.29 26.64
N THR A 223 18.97 -24.97 25.37
CA THR A 223 19.88 -25.64 24.45
C THR A 223 21.29 -25.08 24.63
N LEU A 224 22.23 -25.89 25.12
CA LEU A 224 23.57 -25.45 25.43
C LEU A 224 24.55 -25.75 24.28
N ILE A 225 25.30 -24.75 23.85
CA ILE A 225 26.27 -24.84 22.74
C ILE A 225 27.63 -24.38 23.23
N SER A 226 28.56 -25.32 23.45
CA SER A 226 29.97 -25.05 23.66
C SER A 226 30.83 -25.51 22.49
N GLY A 227 30.25 -26.25 21.53
CA GLY A 227 30.85 -26.67 20.25
C GLY A 227 30.34 -25.82 19.08
N THR A 228 30.02 -26.48 17.97
CA THR A 228 29.50 -25.82 16.76
C THR A 228 28.13 -26.31 16.38
N LEU A 229 27.17 -25.39 16.24
CA LEU A 229 25.87 -25.62 15.62
C LEU A 229 25.84 -24.91 14.25
N ASP A 230 25.61 -25.66 13.17
CA ASP A 230 25.41 -25.12 11.83
C ASP A 230 23.97 -25.37 11.37
N ASN A 231 23.13 -24.36 11.46
CA ASN A 231 21.73 -24.42 11.03
C ASN A 231 21.53 -23.89 9.60
N GLN A 232 21.34 -24.82 8.67
CA GLN A 232 21.04 -24.54 7.26
C GLN A 232 19.57 -24.79 6.93
N GLY A 233 18.82 -25.47 7.84
CA GLY A 233 17.42 -25.82 7.73
C GLY A 233 16.54 -24.98 8.61
N LYS A 234 15.60 -25.63 9.30
CA LYS A 234 14.69 -25.00 10.26
C LYS A 234 14.94 -25.55 11.66
N SER A 235 15.12 -24.65 12.62
CA SER A 235 15.25 -25.01 14.04
C SER A 235 14.33 -24.17 14.91
N GLU A 236 13.65 -24.82 15.88
CA GLU A 236 12.83 -24.17 16.87
C GLU A 236 13.28 -24.58 18.28
N TYR A 237 13.45 -23.59 19.15
CA TYR A 237 13.96 -23.75 20.52
C TYR A 237 12.99 -23.14 21.53
N ASP A 238 13.11 -23.49 22.82
CA ASP A 238 12.69 -22.63 23.92
C ASP A 238 13.82 -21.61 24.15
N ASP A 239 14.78 -21.88 25.02
CA ASP A 239 15.96 -21.06 25.16
C ASP A 239 17.19 -21.71 24.49
N MET A 240 18.17 -20.89 24.12
CA MET A 240 19.47 -21.30 23.60
C MET A 240 20.59 -20.46 24.20
N THR A 241 21.56 -21.10 24.79
CA THR A 241 22.76 -20.44 25.33
C THR A 241 24.01 -20.86 24.55
N ILE A 242 24.71 -19.93 23.96
CA ILE A 242 26.01 -20.11 23.32
C ILE A 242 27.08 -19.80 24.35
N GLN A 243 27.67 -20.83 24.89
CA GLN A 243 28.66 -20.73 25.93
C GLN A 243 30.06 -20.31 25.40
N GLY A 244 30.96 -19.91 26.27
CA GLY A 244 32.29 -19.49 25.88
C GLY A 244 33.03 -20.53 25.02
N GLY A 245 33.50 -20.12 23.83
CA GLY A 245 34.08 -20.94 22.81
C GLY A 245 33.09 -21.66 21.88
N GLY A 246 31.80 -21.61 22.17
CA GLY A 246 30.76 -22.14 21.31
C GLY A 246 30.45 -21.23 20.13
N THR A 247 30.05 -21.82 19.00
CA THR A 247 29.68 -21.10 17.79
C THR A 247 28.33 -21.62 17.26
N SER A 248 27.38 -20.73 17.04
CA SER A 248 26.15 -21.02 16.33
C SER A 248 26.12 -20.27 15.00
N ASN A 249 26.04 -21.02 13.89
CA ASN A 249 25.91 -20.48 12.56
C ASN A 249 24.50 -20.73 12.05
N ASN A 250 23.73 -19.68 11.78
CA ASN A 250 22.41 -19.78 11.18
C ASN A 250 22.45 -19.26 9.74
N SER A 251 22.28 -20.13 8.76
CA SER A 251 22.03 -19.77 7.38
C SER A 251 20.62 -20.13 6.91
N GLY A 252 19.85 -20.81 7.75
CA GLY A 252 18.47 -21.19 7.54
C GLY A 252 17.49 -20.31 8.33
N TYR A 253 16.57 -20.97 9.02
CA TYR A 253 15.58 -20.34 9.89
C TYR A 253 15.74 -20.87 11.31
N GLU A 254 15.81 -19.97 12.27
CA GLU A 254 15.73 -20.33 13.68
C GLU A 254 14.75 -19.45 14.45
N LYS A 255 14.17 -19.99 15.50
CA LYS A 255 13.21 -19.30 16.35
C LYS A 255 13.27 -19.85 17.78
N GLY A 256 13.11 -18.95 18.78
CA GLY A 256 13.04 -19.36 20.20
C GLY A 256 12.52 -18.27 21.11
N ASP A 257 12.58 -18.54 22.44
CA ASP A 257 12.22 -17.56 23.46
C ASP A 257 13.44 -16.69 23.82
N ILE A 258 14.50 -17.27 24.40
CA ILE A 258 15.70 -16.50 24.77
C ILE A 258 16.94 -17.07 24.05
N LEU A 259 17.68 -16.18 23.37
CA LEU A 259 19.02 -16.43 22.88
C LEU A 259 20.03 -15.71 23.78
N THR A 260 20.89 -16.45 24.47
CA THR A 260 21.99 -15.89 25.28
C THR A 260 23.34 -16.20 24.65
N ILE A 261 24.17 -15.18 24.51
CA ILE A 261 25.55 -15.31 24.03
C ILE A 261 26.48 -14.91 25.17
N ASP A 262 27.06 -15.93 25.79
CA ASP A 262 28.00 -15.76 26.90
C ASP A 262 29.36 -15.19 26.43
N PRO A 263 30.21 -14.71 27.33
CA PRO A 263 31.56 -14.27 26.97
C PRO A 263 32.33 -15.32 26.17
N ASP A 264 33.01 -14.89 25.09
CA ASP A 264 33.71 -15.74 24.11
C ASP A 264 32.80 -16.69 23.29
N GLY A 265 31.48 -16.60 23.42
CA GLY A 265 30.50 -17.27 22.54
C GLY A 265 30.27 -16.47 21.25
N GLU A 266 29.94 -17.16 20.15
CA GLU A 266 29.74 -16.50 18.84
C GLU A 266 28.45 -16.95 18.16
N HIS A 267 27.61 -16.01 17.75
CA HIS A 267 26.44 -16.26 16.93
C HIS A 267 26.60 -15.59 15.56
N ASN A 268 26.62 -16.39 14.49
CA ASN A 268 26.75 -15.93 13.12
C ASN A 268 25.43 -16.15 12.38
N ASN A 269 24.69 -15.10 12.11
CA ASN A 269 23.40 -15.18 11.38
C ASN A 269 23.56 -14.68 9.94
N SER A 270 23.30 -15.56 8.97
CA SER A 270 23.15 -15.21 7.56
C SER A 270 21.77 -15.56 7.01
N GLY A 271 20.91 -16.18 7.82
CA GLY A 271 19.52 -16.53 7.54
C GLY A 271 18.53 -15.65 8.28
N THR A 272 17.48 -16.26 8.79
CA THR A 272 16.46 -15.59 9.61
C THR A 272 16.50 -16.14 11.03
N SER A 273 16.62 -15.23 12.00
CA SER A 273 16.73 -15.53 13.43
C SER A 273 15.66 -14.72 14.18
N ILE A 274 14.71 -15.41 14.84
CA ILE A 274 13.56 -14.78 15.51
C ILE A 274 13.51 -15.22 16.97
N TRP A 275 13.61 -14.27 17.89
CA TRP A 275 13.61 -14.53 19.33
C TRP A 275 12.70 -13.56 20.08
N ASN A 276 12.09 -14.01 21.17
CA ASN A 276 11.42 -13.03 22.06
C ASN A 276 12.45 -12.15 22.75
N ASN A 277 13.58 -12.75 23.19
CA ASN A 277 14.66 -12.00 23.80
C ASN A 277 16.03 -12.44 23.23
N VAL A 278 16.92 -11.51 22.98
CA VAL A 278 18.34 -11.74 22.68
C VAL A 278 19.18 -11.06 23.74
N VAL A 279 20.07 -11.81 24.41
CA VAL A 279 20.96 -11.31 25.47
C VAL A 279 22.42 -11.55 25.07
N VAL A 280 23.15 -10.50 24.84
CA VAL A 280 24.61 -10.54 24.57
C VAL A 280 25.34 -10.19 25.85
N ALA A 281 25.81 -11.23 26.57
CA ALA A 281 26.38 -11.11 27.90
C ALA A 281 27.94 -11.01 27.87
N GLY A 282 28.49 -10.74 26.71
CA GLY A 282 29.96 -10.58 26.50
C GLY A 282 30.50 -11.34 25.30
N GLY A 283 29.67 -12.06 24.55
CA GLY A 283 30.05 -12.73 23.30
C GLY A 283 29.77 -11.85 22.07
N ASP A 284 29.94 -12.46 20.90
CA ASP A 284 29.82 -11.77 19.61
C ASP A 284 28.61 -12.24 18.80
N VAL A 285 27.87 -11.30 18.24
CA VAL A 285 26.85 -11.53 17.24
C VAL A 285 27.27 -10.93 15.92
N ASN A 286 27.42 -11.76 14.88
CA ASN A 286 27.73 -11.33 13.52
C ASN A 286 26.52 -11.58 12.62
N ASN A 287 25.83 -10.53 12.22
CA ASN A 287 24.63 -10.63 11.41
C ASN A 287 24.85 -10.15 9.97
N THR A 288 24.56 -11.02 9.02
CA THR A 288 24.45 -10.69 7.59
C THR A 288 23.08 -11.04 7.01
N GLY A 289 22.21 -11.66 7.82
CA GLY A 289 20.81 -11.99 7.53
C GLY A 289 19.85 -11.11 8.34
N ASP A 290 18.69 -11.64 8.70
CA ASP A 290 17.67 -10.91 9.43
C ASP A 290 17.57 -11.41 10.88
N ILE A 291 17.64 -10.50 11.84
CA ILE A 291 17.34 -10.76 13.26
C ILE A 291 16.12 -9.94 13.65
N GLU A 292 15.08 -10.61 14.17
CA GLU A 292 13.90 -10.00 14.76
C GLU A 292 13.77 -10.45 16.23
N THR A 293 13.64 -9.49 17.15
CA THR A 293 13.52 -9.79 18.57
C THR A 293 12.56 -8.84 19.27
N GLY A 294 11.80 -9.36 20.26
CA GLY A 294 11.00 -8.51 21.13
C GLY A 294 11.87 -7.64 22.04
N LYS A 295 12.95 -8.22 22.60
CA LYS A 295 13.91 -7.48 23.41
C LYS A 295 15.34 -7.84 23.08
N LEU A 296 16.18 -6.82 22.89
CA LEU A 296 17.63 -6.94 22.77
C LEU A 296 18.29 -6.38 24.03
N THR A 297 19.13 -7.18 24.70
CA THR A 297 20.00 -6.73 25.81
C THR A 297 21.45 -6.88 25.39
N ILE A 298 22.24 -5.83 25.51
CA ILE A 298 23.70 -5.87 25.33
C ILE A 298 24.33 -5.44 26.65
N ASP A 299 24.86 -6.42 27.41
CA ASP A 299 25.53 -6.14 28.66
C ASP A 299 27.05 -5.92 28.46
N ASP A 300 27.65 -6.63 27.50
CA ASP A 300 29.04 -6.52 27.03
C ASP A 300 29.17 -7.26 25.69
N GLY A 301 30.35 -7.21 25.03
CA GLY A 301 30.62 -7.91 23.78
C GLY A 301 30.34 -7.07 22.52
N LEU A 302 30.19 -7.74 21.37
CA LEU A 302 30.01 -7.09 20.07
C LEU A 302 28.75 -7.59 19.36
N VAL A 303 27.89 -6.68 18.95
CA VAL A 303 26.81 -6.95 17.99
C VAL A 303 27.17 -6.25 16.68
N LYS A 304 27.50 -7.01 15.64
CA LYS A 304 27.87 -6.50 14.33
C LYS A 304 26.81 -6.84 13.29
N ILE A 305 26.24 -5.83 12.65
CA ILE A 305 25.28 -5.94 11.56
C ILE A 305 26.01 -5.50 10.27
N ASP A 306 26.47 -6.45 9.46
CA ASP A 306 27.29 -6.23 8.25
C ASP A 306 26.54 -6.54 6.94
N GLY A 307 25.25 -6.76 7.03
CA GLY A 307 24.29 -7.04 5.97
C GLY A 307 22.97 -7.42 6.61
N GLY A 308 21.89 -7.47 5.83
CA GLY A 308 20.56 -7.79 6.35
C GLY A 308 20.03 -6.75 7.34
N SER A 309 19.24 -7.20 8.33
CA SER A 309 18.57 -6.31 9.26
C SER A 309 18.62 -6.78 10.72
N LEU A 310 18.53 -5.82 11.63
CA LEU A 310 18.23 -6.04 13.04
C LEU A 310 16.98 -5.24 13.40
N LYS A 311 15.99 -5.90 14.00
CA LYS A 311 14.77 -5.29 14.47
C LYS A 311 14.47 -5.71 15.90
N ALA A 312 14.46 -4.75 16.83
CA ALA A 312 14.16 -4.98 18.22
C ALA A 312 13.06 -4.04 18.72
N GLU A 313 12.00 -4.61 19.31
CA GLU A 313 10.91 -3.80 19.84
C GLU A 313 11.27 -3.04 21.10
N GLU A 314 12.16 -3.61 21.92
CA GLU A 314 12.71 -3.00 23.14
C GLU A 314 14.20 -3.29 23.22
N THR A 315 14.98 -2.35 23.74
CA THR A 315 16.43 -2.54 23.90
C THR A 315 16.94 -2.04 25.24
N ASP A 316 17.77 -2.87 25.90
CA ASP A 316 18.59 -2.51 27.06
C ASP A 316 20.05 -2.55 26.64
N LEU A 317 20.68 -1.39 26.50
CA LEU A 317 22.05 -1.23 26.03
C LEU A 317 22.95 -0.81 27.20
N ASN A 318 23.52 -1.80 27.92
CA ASN A 318 24.19 -1.60 29.20
C ASN A 318 25.74 -1.59 29.06
N GLY A 319 26.28 -2.03 27.95
CA GLY A 319 27.73 -2.09 27.70
C GLY A 319 28.03 -2.60 26.29
N GLY A 320 29.32 -2.87 26.00
CA GLY A 320 29.77 -3.43 24.71
C GLY A 320 29.63 -2.48 23.53
N ASP A 321 29.70 -3.05 22.33
CA ASP A 321 29.67 -2.33 21.07
C ASP A 321 28.55 -2.85 20.14
N LEU A 322 27.77 -1.96 19.54
CA LEU A 322 26.82 -2.22 18.46
C LEU A 322 27.34 -1.56 17.17
N VAL A 323 27.71 -2.34 16.17
CA VAL A 323 28.28 -1.88 14.90
C VAL A 323 27.30 -2.16 13.77
N ILE A 324 26.84 -1.12 13.07
CA ILE A 324 25.86 -1.21 11.99
C ILE A 324 26.49 -0.72 10.69
N GLY A 325 26.51 -1.56 9.66
CA GLY A 325 27.18 -1.28 8.40
C GLY A 325 28.61 -1.82 8.34
N ASN A 326 29.33 -1.48 7.29
CA ASN A 326 30.67 -1.99 6.99
C ASN A 326 31.57 -0.88 6.44
N ASP A 327 32.86 -1.21 6.23
CA ASP A 327 33.87 -0.28 5.71
C ASP A 327 33.99 -0.32 4.17
N ARG A 328 33.00 -0.88 3.45
CA ARG A 328 32.98 -0.95 1.98
C ARG A 328 32.53 0.38 1.39
N GLU A 329 32.87 0.62 0.10
CA GLU A 329 32.33 1.78 -0.63
C GLU A 329 30.79 1.77 -0.60
N PRO A 330 30.12 2.92 -0.40
CA PRO A 330 28.68 3.02 -0.34
C PRO A 330 28.01 2.57 -1.66
N ILE A 331 27.07 1.64 -1.59
CA ILE A 331 26.31 1.12 -2.74
C ILE A 331 24.80 1.27 -2.42
N GLU A 332 24.04 1.92 -3.29
CA GLU A 332 22.62 2.23 -3.07
C GLU A 332 21.70 1.01 -2.77
N GLU A 333 22.11 -0.20 -3.15
CA GLU A 333 21.26 -1.39 -3.03
C GLU A 333 21.55 -2.27 -1.79
N ASN A 334 22.56 -1.95 -0.99
CA ASN A 334 23.02 -2.83 0.10
C ASN A 334 23.13 -2.09 1.45
N HIS A 335 22.10 -1.36 1.83
CA HIS A 335 22.04 -0.75 3.16
C HIS A 335 21.72 -1.78 4.24
N VAL A 336 22.52 -1.75 5.29
CA VAL A 336 22.33 -2.53 6.52
C VAL A 336 21.41 -1.75 7.46
N LYS A 337 20.30 -2.33 7.86
CA LYS A 337 19.28 -1.63 8.65
C LYS A 337 19.22 -2.16 10.07
N ALA A 338 19.24 -1.26 11.04
CA ALA A 338 18.97 -1.58 12.44
C ALA A 338 17.85 -0.68 12.99
N GLU A 339 16.83 -1.30 13.56
CA GLU A 339 15.75 -0.63 14.26
C GLU A 339 15.77 -1.04 15.73
N ILE A 340 16.07 -0.10 16.60
CA ILE A 340 16.13 -0.30 18.05
C ILE A 340 15.28 0.77 18.77
N ASN A 341 14.58 0.35 19.81
CA ASN A 341 13.68 1.23 20.56
C ASN A 341 14.00 1.18 22.07
N PRO A 342 14.98 1.98 22.54
CA PRO A 342 15.30 2.06 23.96
C PRO A 342 14.11 2.63 24.74
N LYS A 343 13.57 1.85 25.67
CA LYS A 343 12.48 2.26 26.56
C LYS A 343 12.97 2.41 27.99
N ASN A 344 13.04 3.65 28.44
CA ASN A 344 13.33 4.05 29.83
C ASN A 344 14.72 3.73 30.37
N ASP A 345 15.60 3.12 29.58
CA ASP A 345 16.90 2.74 30.00
C ASP A 345 18.02 3.58 29.39
N VAL A 346 19.13 3.55 30.03
CA VAL A 346 20.31 4.34 29.72
C VAL A 346 21.15 3.56 28.72
N ILE A 347 21.47 4.13 27.57
CA ILE A 347 22.40 3.52 26.60
C ILE A 347 23.83 3.73 27.12
N ASP A 348 24.45 2.70 27.68
CA ASP A 348 25.89 2.67 28.00
C ASP A 348 26.73 1.95 26.91
N THR A 349 26.09 1.43 25.89
CA THR A 349 26.70 0.77 24.73
C THR A 349 27.22 1.79 23.72
N ASN A 350 28.38 1.54 23.14
CA ASN A 350 28.88 2.31 22.00
C ASN A 350 28.20 1.86 20.72
N ILE A 351 27.56 2.79 20.00
CA ILE A 351 26.89 2.50 18.72
C ILE A 351 27.68 3.15 17.58
N TYR A 352 28.17 2.33 16.66
CA TYR A 352 28.92 2.77 15.48
C TYR A 352 28.09 2.52 14.22
N VAL A 353 27.62 3.57 13.57
CA VAL A 353 26.97 3.49 12.27
C VAL A 353 28.01 3.76 11.19
N LYS A 354 28.49 2.70 10.56
CA LYS A 354 29.51 2.76 9.50
C LYS A 354 28.88 3.01 8.13
N ASN A 355 29.69 3.05 7.06
CA ASN A 355 29.24 3.12 5.68
C ASN A 355 28.18 2.06 5.40
N ASN A 356 27.18 2.39 4.59
CA ASN A 356 26.02 1.54 4.30
C ASN A 356 25.19 1.12 5.52
N GLY A 357 25.36 1.73 6.68
CA GLY A 357 24.57 1.46 7.88
C GLY A 357 23.44 2.48 8.05
N ASP A 358 22.26 2.01 8.36
CA ASP A 358 21.08 2.81 8.71
C ASP A 358 20.61 2.43 10.11
N LEU A 359 20.56 3.39 11.02
CA LEU A 359 20.06 3.20 12.39
C LEU A 359 18.78 4.00 12.60
N ASN A 360 17.72 3.33 13.06
CA ASN A 360 16.53 3.96 13.62
C ASN A 360 16.53 3.81 15.14
N LEU A 361 16.51 4.93 15.84
CA LEU A 361 16.29 5.01 17.30
C LEU A 361 14.82 5.40 17.55
N GLY A 362 13.97 4.42 17.75
CA GLY A 362 12.55 4.66 17.97
C GLY A 362 11.68 3.44 17.68
N PRO A 363 10.36 3.60 17.61
CA PRO A 363 9.46 2.51 17.24
C PRO A 363 9.86 1.88 15.92
N THR A 364 9.74 0.55 15.82
CA THR A 364 9.96 -0.19 14.59
C THR A 364 9.14 0.39 13.43
N GLY A 365 9.75 0.46 12.23
CA GLY A 365 9.15 1.11 11.06
C GLY A 365 9.65 2.53 10.78
N GLY A 366 10.53 3.08 11.63
CA GLY A 366 11.09 4.42 11.41
C GLY A 366 12.00 4.49 10.17
N LEU A 367 12.74 3.43 9.86
CA LEU A 367 13.54 3.34 8.62
C LEU A 367 12.63 3.23 7.39
N ASP A 368 11.58 2.44 7.45
CA ASP A 368 10.59 2.34 6.38
C ASP A 368 9.90 3.70 6.14
N TRP A 369 9.62 4.43 7.21
CA TRP A 369 9.14 5.80 7.12
C TRP A 369 10.16 6.70 6.43
N ALA A 370 11.43 6.69 6.84
CA ALA A 370 12.50 7.49 6.24
C ALA A 370 12.70 7.15 4.75
N ASP A 371 12.58 5.88 4.37
CA ASP A 371 12.62 5.43 2.98
C ASP A 371 11.40 5.91 2.18
N SER A 372 10.22 5.90 2.80
CA SER A 372 8.97 6.33 2.14
C SER A 372 8.95 7.81 1.76
N ILE A 373 9.65 8.66 2.53
CA ILE A 373 9.77 10.10 2.28
C ILE A 373 10.92 10.45 1.31
N GLY A 374 11.75 9.48 0.93
CA GLY A 374 12.87 9.62 -0.01
C GLY A 374 14.11 10.24 0.63
N SER A 375 15.28 9.77 0.26
CA SER A 375 16.55 10.39 0.66
C SER A 375 16.92 11.50 -0.32
N PRO A 376 17.47 12.62 0.14
CA PRO A 376 18.04 13.60 -0.78
C PRO A 376 19.22 12.96 -1.54
N THR A 377 19.35 13.27 -2.82
CA THR A 377 20.47 12.80 -3.62
C THR A 377 21.75 13.49 -3.15
N VAL A 378 22.61 12.77 -2.44
CA VAL A 378 23.88 13.28 -1.96
C VAL A 378 24.97 12.93 -2.97
N PRO A 379 25.86 13.87 -3.39
CA PRO A 379 26.98 13.52 -4.25
C PRO A 379 27.92 12.53 -3.56
N GLY A 380 28.09 11.33 -4.14
CA GLY A 380 29.00 10.31 -3.61
C GLY A 380 28.36 8.99 -3.18
N GLY A 381 27.05 8.85 -3.29
CA GLY A 381 26.29 7.65 -2.91
C GLY A 381 25.35 7.89 -1.73
N THR A 382 24.73 6.84 -1.21
CA THR A 382 23.83 6.94 -0.06
C THR A 382 24.65 6.94 1.23
N PRO A 383 24.61 8.02 2.03
CA PRO A 383 25.38 8.08 3.28
C PRO A 383 24.75 7.20 4.36
N SER A 384 25.53 6.90 5.40
CA SER A 384 25.00 6.30 6.64
C SER A 384 23.92 7.19 7.24
N ARG A 385 22.82 6.60 7.68
CA ARG A 385 21.65 7.35 8.18
C ARG A 385 21.43 7.11 9.66
N LEU A 386 21.21 8.19 10.40
CA LEU A 386 20.65 8.16 11.75
C LEU A 386 19.23 8.73 11.69
N VAL A 387 18.24 7.92 12.06
CA VAL A 387 16.83 8.31 12.11
C VAL A 387 16.38 8.34 13.57
N ILE A 388 15.81 9.48 14.03
CA ILE A 388 15.33 9.65 15.40
C ILE A 388 13.84 9.89 15.33
N THR A 389 13.05 8.94 15.82
CA THR A 389 11.58 8.98 15.82
C THR A 389 10.96 8.93 17.21
N ASN A 390 11.77 8.76 18.27
CA ASN A 390 11.31 8.69 19.65
C ASN A 390 12.37 9.23 20.63
N ASN A 391 12.01 9.27 21.93
CA ASN A 391 12.95 9.62 23.00
C ASN A 391 13.97 8.51 23.20
N VAL A 392 15.23 8.89 23.28
CA VAL A 392 16.37 8.00 23.54
C VAL A 392 17.11 8.49 24.79
N THR A 393 17.43 7.55 25.69
CA THR A 393 18.16 7.87 26.92
C THR A 393 19.52 7.17 26.91
N THR A 394 20.63 7.88 27.08
CA THR A 394 21.99 7.31 27.21
C THR A 394 22.62 7.64 28.56
N GLY A 395 23.46 6.78 29.12
CA GLY A 395 24.17 6.96 30.41
C GLY A 395 25.62 7.42 30.26
N PRO A 396 26.33 7.52 31.37
CA PRO A 396 27.69 8.09 31.38
C PRO A 396 28.75 7.14 30.82
N GLY A 397 28.77 6.82 29.57
CA GLY A 397 29.78 5.93 28.94
C GLY A 397 29.41 5.49 27.56
N GLY A 398 28.11 5.59 27.23
CA GLY A 398 27.59 5.19 25.93
C GLY A 398 27.54 6.31 24.91
N GLY A 399 27.55 5.98 23.62
CA GLY A 399 27.45 6.96 22.56
C GLY A 399 27.00 6.36 21.24
N ILE A 400 26.51 7.20 20.35
CA ILE A 400 26.05 6.84 19.01
C ILE A 400 26.96 7.47 17.97
N ALA A 401 27.46 6.66 17.04
CA ALA A 401 28.40 7.08 16.02
C ALA A 401 27.83 6.92 14.60
N VAL A 402 27.84 7.98 13.77
CA VAL A 402 27.33 8.00 12.40
C VAL A 402 28.39 8.45 11.39
N GLY A 403 28.76 7.59 10.44
CA GLY A 403 29.86 7.85 9.47
C GLY A 403 31.21 7.83 10.14
N PRO A 404 32.38 7.70 9.60
CA PRO A 404 33.57 7.23 10.33
C PRO A 404 33.80 7.94 11.68
N ASN A 405 33.29 7.36 12.78
CA ASN A 405 33.42 7.72 14.20
C ASN A 405 32.59 8.90 14.73
N VAL A 406 31.39 8.64 15.21
CA VAL A 406 30.50 9.64 15.80
C VAL A 406 29.80 9.17 17.09
N TRP A 407 29.33 10.06 17.97
CA TRP A 407 28.82 9.78 19.31
C TRP A 407 27.66 10.69 19.74
N THR A 408 26.64 10.21 20.44
CA THR A 408 25.53 11.03 20.93
C THR A 408 25.04 10.69 22.34
N ASP A 409 24.22 11.56 22.94
CA ASP A 409 23.59 11.44 24.23
C ASP A 409 22.31 12.32 24.41
N LYS A 410 21.57 12.32 25.44
CA LYS A 410 20.15 12.46 25.69
C LYS A 410 19.65 13.66 26.54
N ASP A 411 18.58 14.15 26.53
CA ASP A 411 17.27 14.24 27.03
C ASP A 411 16.37 15.21 26.30
N ASN A 412 15.45 14.75 26.05
CA ASN A 412 14.24 14.59 25.41
C ASN A 412 14.38 13.87 24.12
N HIS A 413 15.53 13.60 23.63
CA HIS A 413 15.67 12.68 22.54
C HIS A 413 17.09 12.11 22.58
N VAL A 414 18.14 12.88 22.57
CA VAL A 414 19.50 12.38 22.85
C VAL A 414 20.22 13.40 23.75
N GLN A 415 20.60 13.04 24.96
CA GLN A 415 21.24 13.93 25.94
C GLN A 415 22.72 13.59 26.15
N ILE A 416 23.62 14.56 26.04
CA ILE A 416 25.04 14.35 26.09
C ILE A 416 25.60 14.66 27.49
N GLY A 417 25.89 13.62 28.27
CA GLY A 417 26.45 13.75 29.61
C GLY A 417 27.93 14.06 29.61
N ASN A 418 28.77 13.08 29.25
CA ASN A 418 30.22 13.22 29.24
C ASN A 418 30.85 12.76 27.91
N GLY A 419 30.04 12.43 26.89
CA GLY A 419 30.49 11.96 25.58
C GLY A 419 30.58 13.06 24.54
N ASP A 420 31.00 12.69 23.36
CA ASP A 420 31.06 13.56 22.19
C ASP A 420 29.96 13.18 21.20
N LEU A 421 29.28 14.18 20.62
CA LEU A 421 28.45 14.03 19.45
C LEU A 421 29.24 14.50 18.24
N TYR A 422 29.47 13.62 17.28
CA TYR A 422 30.25 13.90 16.10
C TYR A 422 29.54 13.44 14.84
N PHE A 423 29.26 14.34 13.91
CA PHE A 423 28.70 14.06 12.60
C PHE A 423 29.81 14.19 11.54
N ALA A 424 30.15 13.08 10.92
CA ALA A 424 31.21 13.07 9.91
C ALA A 424 30.78 13.68 8.57
N THR A 425 31.76 14.05 7.76
CA THR A 425 31.53 14.43 6.35
C THR A 425 30.72 13.32 5.65
N ASP A 426 29.72 13.71 4.83
CA ASP A 426 28.80 12.84 4.10
C ASP A 426 27.87 11.96 4.97
N SER A 427 27.84 12.13 6.29
CA SER A 427 26.83 11.50 7.15
C SER A 427 25.45 12.14 6.92
N LEU A 428 24.38 11.39 7.20
CA LEU A 428 23.00 11.86 7.09
C LEU A 428 22.27 11.68 8.42
N THR A 429 21.79 12.77 8.98
CA THR A 429 20.92 12.77 10.16
C THR A 429 19.49 13.04 9.71
N VAL A 430 18.57 12.13 10.01
CA VAL A 430 17.13 12.30 9.74
C VAL A 430 16.39 12.41 11.07
N ILE A 431 15.65 13.50 11.25
CA ILE A 431 14.91 13.78 12.48
C ILE A 431 13.43 13.92 12.15
N ASP A 432 12.58 13.17 12.86
CA ASP A 432 11.14 13.39 12.84
C ASP A 432 10.83 14.67 13.60
N SER A 433 10.39 15.72 12.90
CA SER A 433 10.12 17.01 13.51
C SER A 433 8.96 17.00 14.51
N SER A 434 8.09 15.97 14.47
CA SER A 434 6.99 15.82 15.42
C SER A 434 7.47 15.66 16.86
N ILE A 435 8.69 15.16 17.06
CA ILE A 435 9.32 15.04 18.40
C ILE A 435 9.88 16.37 18.91
N LEU A 436 10.05 17.38 18.06
CA LEU A 436 10.65 18.68 18.40
C LEU A 436 9.63 19.75 18.79
N THR A 437 8.40 19.37 19.07
CA THR A 437 7.33 20.28 19.52
C THR A 437 7.54 20.72 20.97
N ASP A 438 6.91 21.82 21.38
CA ASP A 438 6.92 22.34 22.74
C ASP A 438 8.30 22.76 23.28
N GLY A 439 9.21 23.16 22.40
CA GLY A 439 10.54 23.64 22.77
C GLY A 439 11.56 22.53 23.07
N LYS A 440 11.24 21.30 22.72
CA LYS A 440 12.16 20.16 22.80
C LYS A 440 13.23 20.21 21.72
N SER A 441 14.36 19.55 21.94
CA SER A 441 15.47 19.44 21.00
C SER A 441 15.77 17.98 20.65
N ALA A 442 16.31 17.73 19.47
CA ALA A 442 16.77 16.37 19.11
C ALA A 442 17.97 15.95 19.97
N PHE A 443 18.89 16.86 20.19
CA PHE A 443 20.10 16.65 21.00
C PHE A 443 20.18 17.71 22.09
N ASN A 444 20.53 17.31 23.32
CA ASN A 444 20.66 18.20 24.44
C ASN A 444 21.95 17.94 25.21
N THR A 445 22.81 18.94 25.43
CA THR A 445 24.04 18.81 26.22
C THR A 445 23.81 19.25 27.66
N THR A 446 24.13 18.40 28.62
CA THR A 446 23.92 18.65 30.04
C THR A 446 25.19 19.03 30.82
N SER A 447 26.36 18.90 30.20
CA SER A 447 27.63 19.22 30.83
C SER A 447 28.53 20.10 29.94
N ASP A 448 29.37 20.89 30.58
CA ASP A 448 30.37 21.73 29.92
C ASP A 448 31.50 20.95 29.24
N ILE A 449 31.47 19.60 29.34
CA ILE A 449 32.52 18.71 28.83
C ILE A 449 32.08 18.05 27.51
N ALA A 450 30.77 17.96 27.25
CA ALA A 450 30.23 17.38 26.05
C ALA A 450 30.58 18.21 24.80
N LYS A 451 31.03 17.54 23.74
CA LYS A 451 31.37 18.18 22.47
C LYS A 451 30.39 17.77 21.38
N VAL A 452 29.81 18.75 20.70
CA VAL A 452 29.07 18.53 19.46
C VAL A 452 29.94 19.01 18.30
N THR A 453 30.34 18.09 17.44
CA THR A 453 31.14 18.39 16.26
C THR A 453 30.35 17.96 15.01
N VAL A 454 30.15 18.89 14.09
CA VAL A 454 29.55 18.59 12.78
C VAL A 454 30.58 18.95 11.71
N GLU A 455 31.02 17.96 10.95
CA GLU A 455 32.02 18.19 9.89
C GLU A 455 31.37 18.87 8.67
N PRO A 456 32.14 19.64 7.89
CA PRO A 456 31.67 20.17 6.60
C PRO A 456 31.22 19.04 5.67
N GLY A 457 30.00 19.11 5.14
CA GLY A 457 29.45 18.08 4.28
C GLY A 457 28.53 17.08 4.99
N ALA A 458 28.41 17.13 6.31
CA ALA A 458 27.35 16.41 7.01
C ALA A 458 25.97 16.93 6.61
N ASN A 459 25.00 16.03 6.43
CA ASN A 459 23.67 16.33 5.94
C ASN A 459 22.63 16.21 7.06
N LEU A 460 21.68 17.13 7.10
CA LEU A 460 20.54 17.12 8.03
C LEU A 460 19.23 17.11 7.27
N VAL A 461 18.35 16.18 7.62
CA VAL A 461 17.01 16.07 7.07
C VAL A 461 15.98 16.22 8.19
N LEU A 462 15.02 17.12 8.00
CA LEU A 462 13.82 17.21 8.81
C LEU A 462 12.65 16.58 8.05
N GLY A 463 12.09 15.52 8.61
CA GLY A 463 10.86 14.89 8.11
C GLY A 463 9.65 15.25 8.98
N ASN A 464 8.44 14.91 8.50
CA ASN A 464 7.18 15.12 9.23
C ASN A 464 6.95 16.56 9.74
N ILE A 465 7.45 17.58 9.01
CA ILE A 465 7.21 18.97 9.36
C ILE A 465 5.72 19.26 9.14
N GLU A 466 5.01 19.55 10.24
CA GLU A 466 3.57 19.81 10.19
C GLU A 466 3.22 21.30 10.34
N GLU A 467 4.10 22.09 10.96
CA GLU A 467 3.84 23.49 11.31
C GLU A 467 5.00 24.40 10.93
N VAL A 468 4.70 25.64 10.63
CA VAL A 468 5.70 26.72 10.50
C VAL A 468 6.26 27.08 11.87
N GLY A 469 7.57 27.12 12.00
CA GLY A 469 8.18 27.45 13.27
C GLY A 469 9.64 27.08 13.39
N ASP A 470 10.15 27.19 14.59
CA ASP A 470 11.52 26.85 14.94
C ASP A 470 11.60 25.44 15.53
N TYR A 471 12.40 24.59 14.89
CA TYR A 471 12.71 23.24 15.31
C TYR A 471 14.12 23.20 15.88
N THR A 472 14.24 22.98 17.19
CA THR A 472 15.54 22.96 17.85
C THR A 472 16.24 21.61 17.61
N ILE A 473 17.39 21.65 16.98
CA ILE A 473 18.17 20.45 16.69
C ILE A 473 19.10 20.14 17.84
N VAL A 474 19.92 21.11 18.25
CA VAL A 474 20.83 21.01 19.40
C VAL A 474 20.51 22.11 20.40
N ASN A 475 20.41 21.74 21.68
CA ASN A 475 20.25 22.69 22.79
C ASN A 475 21.31 22.36 23.85
N GLY A 476 22.00 23.40 24.35
CA GLY A 476 23.06 23.26 25.37
C GLY A 476 24.43 23.67 24.88
N TYR A 477 25.48 23.34 25.64
CA TYR A 477 26.84 23.84 25.39
C TYR A 477 27.46 23.19 24.15
N ILE A 478 27.86 24.00 23.16
CA ILE A 478 28.47 23.53 21.91
C ILE A 478 29.93 23.94 21.94
N THR A 479 30.81 22.95 22.11
CA THR A 479 32.27 23.18 22.05
C THR A 479 32.87 22.38 20.88
N GLY A 480 33.72 22.97 20.07
CA GLY A 480 34.46 22.26 19.02
C GLY A 480 34.33 22.79 17.60
N GLY A 481 33.56 23.86 17.38
CA GLY A 481 33.63 24.62 16.13
C GLY A 481 34.85 25.54 16.10
N ASN A 482 35.39 25.85 14.92
CA ASN A 482 36.36 26.94 14.79
C ASN A 482 35.62 28.24 15.11
N GLU A 483 35.78 28.75 16.35
CA GLU A 483 35.29 30.08 16.73
C GLU A 483 36.06 31.16 15.97
N THR A 484 35.52 31.62 14.88
CA THR A 484 35.94 32.87 14.26
C THR A 484 34.83 33.89 14.50
N ASN A 485 35.05 34.77 15.44
CA ASN A 485 34.13 35.86 15.82
C ASN A 485 32.80 35.48 16.49
N GLY A 486 32.76 34.44 17.31
CA GLY A 486 31.52 34.02 18.01
C GLY A 486 30.49 33.38 17.10
N MET A 487 30.87 33.00 15.91
CA MET A 487 30.09 32.16 15.02
C MET A 487 30.71 30.75 14.92
N TRP A 488 29.89 29.76 15.07
CA TRP A 488 30.24 28.35 14.82
C TRP A 488 30.44 28.14 13.32
N THR A 489 31.68 27.91 12.88
CA THR A 489 32.04 27.76 11.46
C THR A 489 32.37 26.33 11.12
N GLY A 490 31.50 25.46 11.32
CA GLY A 490 31.59 24.05 10.87
C GLY A 490 30.26 23.42 11.06
N GLY A 491 29.83 22.59 10.15
CA GLY A 491 28.63 21.91 10.38
C GLY A 491 27.58 21.99 9.26
N TRP A 492 26.37 21.66 9.62
CA TRP A 492 25.26 21.79 8.70
C TRP A 492 25.18 23.21 8.13
N THR A 493 25.11 23.30 6.83
CA THR A 493 24.91 24.57 6.10
C THR A 493 23.57 24.56 5.40
N GLY A 494 23.13 25.68 4.86
CA GLY A 494 21.91 25.74 4.07
C GLY A 494 21.91 24.81 2.85
N ASP A 495 23.09 24.46 2.34
CA ASP A 495 23.26 23.55 1.18
C ASP A 495 23.14 22.07 1.57
N ASN A 496 23.30 21.74 2.85
CA ASN A 496 23.24 20.38 3.41
C ASN A 496 22.01 20.14 4.30
N LEU A 497 21.03 21.02 4.20
CA LEU A 497 19.79 20.99 4.96
C LEU A 497 18.61 20.67 4.03
N TYR A 498 17.91 19.59 4.32
CA TYR A 498 16.81 19.11 3.49
C TYR A 498 15.53 18.99 4.30
N ALA A 499 14.41 19.40 3.70
CA ALA A 499 13.09 19.05 4.19
C ALA A 499 12.55 17.89 3.39
N LEU A 500 12.06 16.88 4.07
CA LEU A 500 11.31 15.83 3.41
C LEU A 500 9.82 16.07 3.64
N PRO A 501 9.03 16.11 2.57
CA PRO A 501 7.60 16.23 2.69
C PRO A 501 7.05 14.99 3.39
N GLN A 502 6.10 15.23 4.30
CA GLN A 502 5.33 14.14 4.87
C GLN A 502 4.66 13.36 3.74
N ASP A 503 4.89 12.05 3.69
CA ASP A 503 4.06 11.10 2.93
C ASP A 503 3.90 11.35 1.42
N GLY A 504 4.92 11.83 0.73
CA GLY A 504 4.76 12.14 -0.70
C GLY A 504 3.74 13.27 -0.97
N SER A 505 3.44 14.11 0.04
CA SER A 505 2.50 15.22 -0.06
C SER A 505 2.93 16.31 -1.04
N GLY A 506 4.24 16.33 -1.43
CA GLY A 506 4.78 17.37 -2.28
C GLY A 506 4.75 18.78 -1.67
N ILE A 507 4.61 18.88 -0.33
CA ILE A 507 4.71 20.15 0.37
C ILE A 507 6.19 20.49 0.48
N ASN A 508 6.62 21.57 -0.16
CA ASN A 508 8.00 22.01 -0.07
C ASN A 508 8.16 22.98 1.11
N TRP A 509 8.99 22.54 2.05
CA TRP A 509 9.41 23.37 3.16
C TRP A 509 10.66 24.17 2.77
N ILE A 510 10.70 25.43 3.17
CA ILE A 510 11.90 26.25 3.13
C ILE A 510 12.51 26.21 4.52
N LEU A 511 13.70 25.63 4.62
CA LEU A 511 14.43 25.53 5.87
C LEU A 511 15.54 26.56 5.93
N THR A 512 15.66 27.23 7.05
CA THR A 512 16.76 28.16 7.33
C THR A 512 17.43 27.72 8.63
N LEU A 513 18.72 27.38 8.54
CA LEU A 513 19.53 27.02 9.69
C LEU A 513 19.95 28.26 10.47
N HIS A 514 19.78 28.20 11.77
CA HIS A 514 20.26 29.22 12.72
C HIS A 514 21.14 28.53 13.78
N ASN A 515 22.16 29.24 14.24
CA ASN A 515 23.02 28.77 15.31
C ASN A 515 23.46 29.91 16.23
N ASP A 516 23.61 29.60 17.49
CA ASP A 516 24.30 30.42 18.48
C ASP A 516 25.13 29.49 19.41
N PRO A 517 25.95 30.01 20.34
CA PRO A 517 26.79 29.15 21.20
C PRO A 517 26.04 28.19 22.12
N SER A 518 24.73 28.33 22.24
CA SER A 518 23.90 27.52 23.12
C SER A 518 22.84 26.73 22.37
N LYS A 519 22.67 26.92 21.05
CA LYS A 519 21.55 26.33 20.32
C LYS A 519 21.82 26.26 18.80
N ILE A 520 21.41 25.16 18.19
CA ILE A 520 21.25 25.06 16.75
C ILE A 520 19.77 24.76 16.46
N TRP A 521 19.15 25.55 15.60
CA TRP A 521 17.75 25.34 15.25
C TRP A 521 17.50 25.60 13.76
N VAL A 522 16.45 25.01 13.26
CA VAL A 522 15.98 25.19 11.90
C VAL A 522 14.63 25.89 11.94
N ASN A 523 14.54 27.03 11.28
CA ASN A 523 13.26 27.68 11.01
C ASN A 523 12.66 27.07 9.75
N ALA A 524 11.46 26.50 9.86
CA ALA A 524 10.70 25.94 8.75
C ALA A 524 9.58 26.89 8.34
N THR A 525 9.57 27.25 7.06
CA THR A 525 8.49 28.02 6.43
C THR A 525 7.98 27.26 5.22
N LEU A 526 6.74 27.53 4.78
CA LEU A 526 6.17 26.89 3.61
C LEU A 526 6.66 27.55 2.32
N ALA A 527 7.12 26.75 1.37
CA ALA A 527 7.25 27.18 0.00
C ALA A 527 5.85 27.36 -0.62
N ASP A 528 5.76 28.21 -1.66
CA ASP A 528 4.52 28.38 -2.40
C ASP A 528 4.08 27.02 -2.98
N VAL A 529 2.83 26.63 -2.75
CA VAL A 529 2.25 25.36 -3.23
C VAL A 529 2.42 25.18 -4.74
N ARG A 530 2.53 26.27 -5.50
CA ARG A 530 2.78 26.25 -6.96
C ARG A 530 4.12 25.67 -7.35
N THR A 531 5.07 25.58 -6.47
CA THR A 531 6.37 24.96 -6.77
C THR A 531 6.23 23.47 -7.07
N VAL A 532 5.23 22.81 -6.47
CA VAL A 532 4.92 21.39 -6.67
C VAL A 532 3.67 21.19 -7.52
N TYR A 533 2.68 22.06 -7.33
CA TYR A 533 1.38 21.99 -8.02
C TYR A 533 1.17 23.25 -8.88
N PRO A 534 1.90 23.42 -9.99
CA PRO A 534 1.86 24.66 -10.80
C PRO A 534 0.46 24.95 -11.36
N ASP A 535 -0.34 23.91 -11.59
CA ASP A 535 -1.68 23.99 -12.15
C ASP A 535 -2.81 24.00 -11.09
N ILE A 536 -2.49 24.16 -9.80
CA ILE A 536 -3.51 24.25 -8.75
C ILE A 536 -4.37 25.51 -8.92
N ALA A 537 -5.68 25.32 -8.90
CA ALA A 537 -6.63 26.40 -9.16
C ALA A 537 -6.72 27.43 -8.02
N ILE A 538 -6.37 27.02 -6.79
CA ILE A 538 -6.55 27.81 -5.57
C ILE A 538 -5.27 27.94 -4.75
N PRO A 539 -4.19 28.50 -5.33
CA PRO A 539 -2.88 28.51 -4.65
C PRO A 539 -2.85 29.32 -3.35
N ASN A 540 -3.55 30.45 -3.26
CA ASN A 540 -3.54 31.25 -2.05
C ASN A 540 -4.31 30.58 -0.91
N ILE A 541 -5.47 29.98 -1.22
CA ILE A 541 -6.25 29.20 -0.27
C ILE A 541 -5.47 27.97 0.17
N ALA A 542 -4.85 27.25 -0.78
CA ALA A 542 -4.09 26.03 -0.46
C ALA A 542 -2.88 26.34 0.43
N ASN A 543 -2.18 27.45 0.21
CA ASN A 543 -1.10 27.90 1.08
C ASN A 543 -1.60 28.21 2.49
N ASP A 544 -2.75 28.90 2.61
CA ASP A 544 -3.33 29.23 3.93
C ASP A 544 -3.88 28.00 4.63
N ASP A 545 -4.60 27.14 3.92
CA ASP A 545 -5.20 25.91 4.46
C ASP A 545 -4.12 24.93 4.96
N LEU A 546 -2.96 24.85 4.28
CA LEU A 546 -1.81 24.04 4.71
C LEU A 546 -1.21 24.52 6.05
N LEU A 547 -1.31 25.80 6.36
CA LEU A 547 -0.89 26.33 7.66
C LEU A 547 -1.87 25.97 8.79
N HIS A 548 -3.08 25.55 8.45
CA HIS A 548 -4.19 25.36 9.38
C HIS A 548 -4.73 23.94 9.43
N CYS A 549 -3.92 22.93 9.05
CA CYS A 549 -4.34 21.52 8.98
C CYS A 549 -4.95 20.98 10.30
N LYS A 550 -4.53 21.49 11.43
CA LYS A 550 -5.02 21.11 12.78
C LYS A 550 -6.10 22.03 13.34
N SER A 551 -6.54 23.04 12.60
CA SER A 551 -7.52 24.04 13.07
C SER A 551 -8.93 23.48 13.32
N GLY A 552 -9.24 22.30 12.81
CA GLY A 552 -10.60 21.73 12.80
C GLY A 552 -11.50 22.32 11.70
N ASP A 553 -10.96 23.21 10.84
CA ASP A 553 -11.69 23.71 9.68
C ASP A 553 -11.77 22.66 8.59
N ALA A 554 -12.95 22.50 7.99
CA ALA A 554 -13.19 21.46 7.01
C ALA A 554 -12.48 21.72 5.66
N GLY A 555 -12.22 22.97 5.29
CA GLY A 555 -11.48 23.34 4.09
C GLY A 555 -10.00 23.01 4.23
N ALA A 556 -9.40 23.43 5.34
CA ALA A 556 -8.03 23.08 5.67
C ALA A 556 -7.86 21.55 5.79
N GLU A 557 -8.79 20.84 6.48
CA GLU A 557 -8.80 19.38 6.55
C GLU A 557 -8.83 18.75 5.15
N PHE A 558 -9.68 19.26 4.26
CA PHE A 558 -9.81 18.77 2.91
C PHE A 558 -8.52 18.93 2.09
N VAL A 559 -7.96 20.15 2.04
CA VAL A 559 -6.72 20.45 1.31
C VAL A 559 -5.57 19.60 1.85
N CYS A 560 -5.38 19.58 3.18
CA CYS A 560 -4.29 18.84 3.81
C CYS A 560 -4.38 17.34 3.54
N ARG A 561 -5.56 16.71 3.68
CA ARG A 561 -5.72 15.28 3.45
C ARG A 561 -5.54 14.91 1.98
N VAL A 562 -6.04 15.72 1.04
CA VAL A 562 -5.83 15.46 -0.38
C VAL A 562 -4.36 15.59 -0.78
N LEU A 563 -3.67 16.63 -0.32
CA LEU A 563 -2.25 16.82 -0.64
C LEU A 563 -1.35 15.77 0.03
N ARG A 564 -1.76 15.20 1.17
CA ARG A 564 -1.05 14.14 1.90
C ARG A 564 -1.46 12.71 1.52
N ASP A 565 -2.39 12.53 0.60
CA ASP A 565 -2.83 11.21 0.17
C ASP A 565 -1.71 10.49 -0.60
N LYS A 566 -1.26 9.34 -0.10
CA LYS A 566 -0.17 8.54 -0.69
C LYS A 566 -0.59 7.79 -1.96
N GLU A 567 -1.88 7.54 -2.13
CA GLU A 567 -2.41 6.81 -3.28
C GLU A 567 -2.60 7.71 -4.51
N LEU A 568 -2.53 9.03 -4.33
CA LEU A 568 -2.68 10.01 -5.40
C LEU A 568 -1.32 10.56 -5.82
N ASP A 569 -1.03 10.54 -7.10
CA ASP A 569 0.08 11.30 -7.68
C ASP A 569 -0.24 12.82 -7.73
N VAL A 570 0.74 13.64 -8.10
CA VAL A 570 0.60 15.12 -8.19
C VAL A 570 -0.57 15.51 -9.11
N ALA A 571 -0.76 14.81 -10.23
CA ALA A 571 -1.84 15.08 -11.16
C ALA A 571 -3.21 14.72 -10.55
N GLY A 572 -3.30 13.60 -9.84
CA GLY A 572 -4.51 13.17 -9.13
C GLY A 572 -4.91 14.13 -8.03
N LYS A 573 -3.97 14.57 -7.20
CA LYS A 573 -4.17 15.58 -6.16
C LYS A 573 -4.67 16.90 -6.73
N THR A 574 -3.98 17.40 -7.77
CA THR A 574 -4.36 18.63 -8.49
C THR A 574 -5.76 18.50 -9.09
N LYS A 575 -6.08 17.36 -9.70
CA LYS A 575 -7.40 17.09 -10.28
C LYS A 575 -8.50 17.11 -9.22
N VAL A 576 -8.31 16.52 -8.05
CA VAL A 576 -9.29 16.52 -6.95
C VAL A 576 -9.55 17.95 -6.49
N ILE A 577 -8.52 18.70 -6.13
CA ILE A 577 -8.66 20.08 -5.64
C ILE A 577 -9.29 20.98 -6.70
N ASN A 578 -8.80 20.94 -7.93
CA ASN A 578 -9.30 21.79 -9.01
C ASN A 578 -10.74 21.48 -9.37
N SER A 579 -11.14 20.20 -9.35
CA SER A 579 -12.51 19.81 -9.65
C SER A 579 -13.48 20.28 -8.57
N VAL A 580 -13.13 20.13 -7.29
CA VAL A 580 -13.98 20.55 -6.16
C VAL A 580 -14.05 22.08 -6.09
N ALA A 581 -12.96 22.79 -6.34
CA ALA A 581 -12.93 24.25 -6.42
C ALA A 581 -13.81 24.79 -7.56
N ASN A 582 -13.87 24.07 -8.68
CA ASN A 582 -14.67 24.43 -9.85
C ASN A 582 -15.98 23.63 -9.97
N ILE A 583 -16.61 23.25 -8.87
CA ILE A 583 -17.78 22.33 -8.84
C ILE A 583 -18.96 22.85 -9.69
N ALA A 584 -19.26 24.15 -9.67
CA ALA A 584 -20.34 24.73 -10.47
C ALA A 584 -20.01 24.71 -11.97
N PHE A 585 -18.75 24.88 -12.37
CA PHE A 585 -18.28 24.71 -13.75
C PHE A 585 -18.38 23.23 -14.17
N ALA A 586 -17.88 22.31 -13.36
CA ALA A 586 -17.95 20.87 -13.62
C ALA A 586 -19.40 20.38 -13.73
N GLY A 587 -20.32 20.94 -12.95
CA GLY A 587 -21.76 20.71 -13.04
C GLY A 587 -22.46 21.50 -14.14
N GLY A 588 -21.75 22.32 -14.92
CA GLY A 588 -22.29 23.08 -16.05
C GLY A 588 -23.41 24.05 -15.69
N ALA A 589 -23.50 24.51 -14.44
CA ALA A 589 -24.63 25.29 -13.92
C ALA A 589 -25.01 26.51 -14.78
N MET A 590 -24.04 27.32 -15.18
CA MET A 590 -24.24 28.47 -16.06
C MET A 590 -24.63 28.06 -17.48
N SER A 591 -24.00 27.00 -18.01
CA SER A 591 -24.27 26.51 -19.37
C SER A 591 -25.71 26.01 -19.52
N VAL A 592 -26.24 25.23 -18.56
CA VAL A 592 -27.63 24.73 -18.60
C VAL A 592 -28.62 25.87 -18.41
N SER A 593 -28.32 26.82 -17.53
CA SER A 593 -29.18 27.99 -17.29
C SER A 593 -29.37 28.82 -18.55
N ILE A 594 -28.29 29.16 -19.26
CA ILE A 594 -28.33 29.92 -20.52
C ILE A 594 -29.01 29.12 -21.64
N ASN A 595 -28.73 27.81 -21.71
CA ASN A 595 -29.37 26.96 -22.72
C ASN A 595 -30.89 26.85 -22.54
N ASP A 596 -31.35 26.68 -21.30
CA ASP A 596 -32.77 26.65 -21.00
C ASP A 596 -33.48 27.98 -21.37
N LEU A 597 -32.83 29.12 -21.05
CA LEU A 597 -33.33 30.43 -21.43
C LEU A 597 -33.41 30.56 -22.96
N ASN A 598 -32.36 30.18 -23.69
CA ASN A 598 -32.34 30.21 -25.16
C ASN A 598 -33.43 29.31 -25.76
N THR A 599 -33.61 28.09 -25.21
CA THR A 599 -34.61 27.13 -25.66
C THR A 599 -36.06 27.68 -25.49
N ALA A 600 -36.33 28.35 -24.36
CA ALA A 600 -37.62 29.03 -24.14
C ALA A 600 -37.79 30.23 -25.09
N ALA A 601 -36.75 31.07 -25.24
CA ALA A 601 -36.79 32.21 -26.14
C ALA A 601 -36.99 31.79 -27.60
N ASP A 602 -36.32 30.70 -28.04
CA ASP A 602 -36.52 30.17 -29.42
C ASP A 602 -37.92 29.57 -29.63
N SER A 603 -38.59 29.05 -28.63
CA SER A 603 -39.98 28.64 -28.69
C SER A 603 -40.90 29.85 -28.86
N ILE A 604 -40.66 30.90 -28.07
CA ILE A 604 -41.42 32.15 -28.11
C ILE A 604 -41.22 32.90 -29.43
N GLU A 605 -39.98 33.08 -29.88
CA GLU A 605 -39.69 33.70 -31.18
C GLU A 605 -40.29 32.88 -32.35
N GLY A 606 -40.16 31.55 -32.25
CA GLY A 606 -40.80 30.63 -33.19
C GLY A 606 -42.31 30.79 -33.24
N ARG A 607 -42.97 31.04 -32.11
CA ARG A 607 -44.44 31.21 -32.05
C ARG A 607 -44.90 32.43 -32.86
N VAL A 608 -44.17 33.54 -32.82
CA VAL A 608 -44.52 34.77 -33.49
C VAL A 608 -43.75 35.02 -34.79
N SER A 609 -42.96 34.09 -35.25
CA SER A 609 -42.21 34.12 -36.49
C SER A 609 -43.10 33.90 -37.71
N MET A 610 -42.75 34.51 -38.83
CA MET A 610 -43.34 34.25 -40.14
C MET A 610 -43.22 32.78 -40.59
N ARG A 611 -42.28 32.02 -40.05
CA ARG A 611 -42.20 30.55 -40.22
C ARG A 611 -43.46 29.85 -39.79
N ASN A 612 -44.12 30.34 -38.74
CA ASN A 612 -45.28 29.77 -38.11
C ASN A 612 -46.57 30.57 -38.39
N GLU A 613 -46.52 31.40 -39.40
CA GLU A 613 -47.67 32.15 -39.89
C GLU A 613 -48.28 33.13 -38.86
N ALA A 614 -47.42 33.88 -38.16
CA ALA A 614 -47.87 34.94 -37.26
C ALA A 614 -48.67 36.00 -38.03
N PHE A 615 -48.26 36.32 -39.24
CA PHE A 615 -48.93 37.24 -40.15
C PHE A 615 -49.16 36.59 -41.52
N THR A 616 -50.13 37.14 -42.25
CA THR A 616 -50.47 36.75 -43.64
C THR A 616 -49.37 37.19 -44.62
N GLU A 617 -49.37 36.70 -45.84
CA GLU A 617 -48.45 37.04 -46.92
C GLU A 617 -48.29 38.55 -47.14
N TYR A 618 -49.26 39.35 -46.82
CA TYR A 618 -49.30 40.80 -46.98
C TYR A 618 -49.27 41.61 -45.68
N GLY A 619 -48.92 40.99 -44.57
CA GLY A 619 -48.94 41.64 -43.26
C GLY A 619 -50.33 41.91 -42.70
N VAL A 620 -51.38 41.60 -43.49
CA VAL A 620 -52.77 41.77 -43.09
C VAL A 620 -53.26 40.49 -42.39
N MET A 621 -53.83 40.60 -41.19
CA MET A 621 -54.48 39.48 -40.52
C MET A 621 -55.73 39.07 -41.20
N ARG A 622 -55.85 37.79 -41.55
CA ARG A 622 -57.14 37.22 -41.99
C ARG A 622 -58.16 37.32 -40.88
N GLU A 623 -59.46 37.43 -41.23
CA GLU A 623 -60.50 37.60 -40.24
C GLU A 623 -60.56 36.48 -39.19
N TRP A 624 -60.31 35.28 -39.58
CA TRP A 624 -60.14 34.11 -38.71
C TRP A 624 -58.87 34.05 -37.89
N ASP A 625 -57.86 34.89 -38.21
CA ASP A 625 -56.59 35.02 -37.45
C ASP A 625 -56.78 36.07 -36.33
N ARG A 626 -57.88 36.72 -36.21
CA ARG A 626 -58.23 37.65 -35.13
C ARG A 626 -58.58 36.84 -33.91
N GLY A 627 -57.95 37.04 -32.80
CA GLY A 627 -58.32 36.37 -31.56
C GLY A 627 -57.20 36.18 -30.57
N ASN A 628 -57.48 35.30 -29.68
CA ASN A 628 -56.56 34.92 -28.65
C ASN A 628 -56.05 33.53 -28.97
N ASP A 629 -54.76 33.30 -28.80
CA ASP A 629 -54.14 31.95 -28.93
C ASP A 629 -53.62 31.50 -27.57
N LEU A 630 -53.99 30.29 -27.20
CA LEU A 630 -53.34 29.52 -26.14
C LEU A 630 -52.44 28.49 -26.80
N TRP A 631 -51.20 28.39 -26.33
CA TRP A 631 -50.27 27.48 -26.97
C TRP A 631 -49.33 26.81 -25.93
N VAL A 632 -48.84 25.63 -26.25
CA VAL A 632 -47.87 24.89 -25.44
C VAL A 632 -46.88 24.21 -26.36
N ASP A 633 -45.63 24.37 -26.04
CA ASP A 633 -44.50 23.60 -26.59
C ASP A 633 -43.98 22.61 -25.52
N VAL A 634 -43.99 21.31 -25.80
CA VAL A 634 -43.32 20.29 -25.02
C VAL A 634 -41.96 20.09 -25.66
N ILE A 635 -40.89 20.14 -24.82
CA ILE A 635 -39.55 20.18 -25.27
C ILE A 635 -38.78 19.01 -24.65
N GLY A 636 -37.99 18.29 -25.44
CA GLY A 636 -36.97 17.34 -24.99
C GLY A 636 -35.66 17.58 -25.73
N GLY A 637 -34.57 17.51 -25.03
CA GLY A 637 -33.26 17.81 -25.65
C GLY A 637 -32.07 17.15 -25.00
N LYS A 638 -31.00 17.13 -25.76
CA LYS A 638 -29.65 16.74 -25.31
C LYS A 638 -28.69 17.84 -25.66
N GLN A 639 -27.87 18.25 -24.69
CA GLN A 639 -26.79 19.18 -24.91
C GLN A 639 -25.47 18.52 -24.58
N LYS A 640 -24.44 18.82 -25.34
CA LYS A 640 -23.08 18.33 -25.16
C LYS A 640 -22.06 19.42 -25.37
N TYR A 641 -21.06 19.47 -24.50
CA TYR A 641 -19.80 20.18 -24.70
C TYR A 641 -18.63 19.22 -24.48
N LYS A 642 -17.48 19.46 -25.17
CA LYS A 642 -16.33 18.55 -25.11
C LYS A 642 -15.01 19.20 -24.70
N SER A 643 -14.90 20.52 -24.78
CA SER A 643 -13.61 21.22 -24.65
C SER A 643 -13.74 22.60 -24.03
N LEU A 644 -14.54 22.70 -22.98
CA LEU A 644 -14.56 23.86 -22.09
C LEU A 644 -13.32 23.81 -21.17
N SER A 645 -12.85 24.97 -20.75
CA SER A 645 -11.73 25.11 -19.83
C SER A 645 -12.11 25.95 -18.62
N ALA A 646 -11.41 25.72 -17.51
CA ALA A 646 -11.50 26.55 -16.30
C ALA A 646 -10.13 26.70 -15.65
N THR A 647 -10.02 27.56 -14.65
CA THR A 647 -8.78 27.71 -13.88
C THR A 647 -8.33 26.36 -13.33
N GLY A 648 -7.12 25.91 -13.74
CA GLY A 648 -6.58 24.60 -13.36
C GLY A 648 -7.21 23.41 -14.08
N ILE A 649 -8.07 23.60 -15.07
CA ILE A 649 -8.72 22.54 -15.84
C ILE A 649 -8.60 22.87 -17.33
N SER A 650 -7.81 22.08 -18.06
CA SER A 650 -7.50 22.34 -19.47
C SER A 650 -8.62 21.90 -20.41
N LYS A 651 -9.35 20.84 -20.07
CA LYS A 651 -10.38 20.27 -20.93
C LYS A 651 -11.45 19.53 -20.14
N ALA A 652 -12.64 20.11 -20.12
CA ALA A 652 -13.83 19.47 -19.55
C ALA A 652 -15.00 19.55 -20.51
N GLY A 653 -16.03 18.79 -20.23
CA GLY A 653 -17.27 18.82 -20.97
C GLY A 653 -18.40 18.20 -20.14
N PHE A 654 -19.56 18.05 -20.77
CA PHE A 654 -20.70 17.39 -20.16
C PHE A 654 -21.70 16.91 -21.20
N ASP A 655 -22.50 15.96 -20.81
CA ASP A 655 -23.68 15.48 -21.52
C ASP A 655 -24.94 15.77 -20.65
N THR A 656 -25.91 16.46 -21.24
CA THR A 656 -27.15 16.86 -20.57
C THR A 656 -28.36 16.24 -21.25
N ASN A 657 -29.31 15.80 -20.46
CA ASN A 657 -30.66 15.46 -20.91
C ASN A 657 -31.68 16.37 -20.20
N ALA A 658 -32.54 17.01 -20.96
CA ALA A 658 -33.55 17.91 -20.40
C ALA A 658 -34.92 17.69 -21.07
N TYR A 659 -35.98 17.96 -20.33
CA TYR A 659 -37.33 18.00 -20.82
C TYR A 659 -38.13 19.08 -20.09
N GLY A 660 -39.05 19.67 -20.79
CA GLY A 660 -39.82 20.75 -20.21
C GLY A 660 -40.99 21.18 -21.10
N LEU A 661 -41.57 22.28 -20.72
CA LEU A 661 -42.65 22.90 -21.45
C LEU A 661 -42.50 24.41 -21.45
N VAL A 662 -43.00 25.04 -22.52
CA VAL A 662 -43.27 26.48 -22.59
C VAL A 662 -44.71 26.62 -22.94
N MET A 663 -45.52 27.36 -22.12
CA MET A 663 -46.91 27.61 -22.40
C MET A 663 -47.18 29.11 -22.38
N GLY A 664 -47.97 29.56 -23.29
CA GLY A 664 -48.26 30.99 -23.41
C GLY A 664 -49.61 31.32 -23.95
N TYR A 665 -49.97 32.58 -23.75
CA TYR A 665 -51.15 33.20 -24.28
C TYR A 665 -50.76 34.45 -25.03
N ASP A 666 -51.30 34.64 -26.22
CA ASP A 666 -51.14 35.88 -26.98
C ASP A 666 -52.46 36.36 -27.59
N ARG A 667 -52.42 37.68 -27.84
CA ARG A 667 -53.57 38.36 -28.48
C ARG A 667 -53.12 39.09 -29.71
N LYS A 668 -53.87 38.90 -30.80
CA LYS A 668 -53.70 39.60 -32.04
C LYS A 668 -54.59 40.83 -32.08
N PHE A 669 -54.03 41.98 -32.31
CA PHE A 669 -54.77 43.24 -32.36
C PHE A 669 -55.11 43.61 -33.81
N ALA A 670 -56.44 43.46 -34.14
CA ALA A 670 -56.91 43.74 -35.48
C ALA A 670 -56.62 45.17 -35.96
N GLY A 671 -56.22 45.34 -37.19
CA GLY A 671 -55.93 46.60 -37.84
C GLY A 671 -54.61 47.29 -37.40
N LYS A 672 -53.86 46.72 -36.51
CA LYS A 672 -52.54 47.21 -36.02
C LYS A 672 -51.33 46.33 -36.36
N SER A 673 -51.54 45.19 -37.03
CA SER A 673 -50.51 44.19 -37.31
C SER A 673 -49.53 43.91 -36.12
N VAL A 674 -50.18 43.79 -34.89
CA VAL A 674 -49.43 43.59 -33.64
C VAL A 674 -49.95 42.35 -32.92
N ILE A 675 -49.01 41.57 -32.38
CA ILE A 675 -49.24 40.46 -31.47
C ILE A 675 -48.55 40.83 -30.17
N LEU A 676 -49.23 40.65 -29.04
CA LEU A 676 -48.61 40.73 -27.70
C LEU A 676 -48.98 39.50 -26.90
N GLY A 677 -48.04 38.94 -26.16
CA GLY A 677 -48.23 37.76 -25.37
C GLY A 677 -47.34 37.65 -24.14
N GLY A 678 -47.70 36.69 -23.31
CA GLY A 678 -46.89 36.26 -22.17
C GLY A 678 -46.80 34.75 -22.14
N ALA A 679 -45.68 34.24 -21.58
CA ALA A 679 -45.45 32.82 -21.46
C ALA A 679 -44.76 32.46 -20.13
N PHE A 680 -44.97 31.23 -19.73
CA PHE A 680 -44.27 30.56 -18.64
C PHE A 680 -43.46 29.40 -19.22
N SER A 681 -42.28 29.15 -18.68
CA SER A 681 -41.47 27.97 -19.02
C SER A 681 -41.09 27.20 -17.78
N TYR A 682 -41.01 25.88 -17.91
CA TYR A 682 -40.45 24.97 -16.93
C TYR A 682 -39.60 23.94 -17.64
N ASN A 683 -38.36 23.74 -17.16
CA ASN A 683 -37.49 22.68 -17.62
C ASN A 683 -36.92 21.93 -16.41
N HIS A 684 -36.80 20.60 -16.56
CA HIS A 684 -36.09 19.71 -15.67
C HIS A 684 -35.00 18.98 -16.45
N GLY A 685 -33.83 18.87 -15.86
CA GLY A 685 -32.71 18.20 -16.53
C GLY A 685 -31.72 17.55 -15.61
N SER A 686 -30.90 16.73 -16.21
CA SER A 686 -29.73 16.11 -15.56
C SER A 686 -28.52 16.20 -16.47
N LEU A 687 -27.36 16.42 -15.87
CA LEU A 687 -26.07 16.56 -16.52
C LEU A 687 -25.08 15.62 -15.86
N ASP A 688 -24.25 14.97 -16.69
CA ASP A 688 -23.07 14.20 -16.29
C ASP A 688 -21.81 14.84 -16.89
N SER A 689 -20.78 15.09 -16.07
CA SER A 689 -19.52 15.68 -16.52
C SER A 689 -18.66 14.69 -17.30
N THR A 690 -17.78 15.23 -18.17
CA THR A 690 -16.78 14.46 -18.94
C THR A 690 -15.45 15.22 -19.02
N GLY A 691 -14.33 14.52 -19.30
CA GLY A 691 -13.00 15.13 -19.43
C GLY A 691 -12.22 15.18 -18.11
N ASP A 692 -11.40 16.20 -17.93
CA ASP A 692 -10.39 16.29 -16.87
C ASP A 692 -10.97 16.82 -15.53
N VAL A 693 -12.17 16.40 -15.19
CA VAL A 693 -12.84 16.69 -13.92
C VAL A 693 -13.25 15.41 -13.22
N LEU A 694 -13.55 15.50 -11.94
CA LEU A 694 -14.18 14.40 -11.21
C LEU A 694 -15.60 14.14 -11.74
N LYS A 695 -16.09 12.92 -11.57
CA LYS A 695 -17.43 12.55 -11.98
C LYS A 695 -18.46 13.41 -11.24
N THR A 696 -19.08 14.32 -11.98
CA THR A 696 -20.01 15.30 -11.45
C THR A 696 -21.40 15.11 -12.07
N LYS A 697 -22.42 15.11 -11.24
CA LYS A 697 -23.81 15.12 -11.66
C LYS A 697 -24.47 16.43 -11.23
N ASN A 698 -25.30 16.99 -12.11
CA ASN A 698 -26.14 18.12 -11.80
C ASN A 698 -27.59 17.75 -12.13
N LYS A 699 -28.49 17.87 -11.16
CA LYS A 699 -29.94 17.86 -11.38
C LYS A 699 -30.43 19.27 -11.25
N TYR A 700 -31.17 19.74 -12.23
CA TYR A 700 -31.60 21.12 -12.22
C TYR A 700 -33.06 21.29 -12.65
N ASP A 701 -33.62 22.34 -12.13
CA ASP A 701 -34.94 22.83 -12.46
C ASP A 701 -34.88 24.31 -12.83
N SER A 702 -35.51 24.68 -13.96
CA SER A 702 -35.61 26.06 -14.42
C SER A 702 -37.06 26.46 -14.58
N PHE A 703 -37.43 27.64 -14.11
CA PHE A 703 -38.72 28.23 -14.44
C PHE A 703 -38.52 29.66 -14.92
N GLY A 704 -39.30 30.07 -15.92
CA GLY A 704 -39.19 31.37 -16.53
C GLY A 704 -40.53 32.06 -16.78
N LEU A 705 -40.48 33.38 -16.77
CA LEU A 705 -41.56 34.24 -17.18
C LEU A 705 -41.12 35.08 -18.37
N HIS A 706 -42.00 35.18 -19.36
CA HIS A 706 -41.65 35.80 -20.63
C HIS A 706 -42.72 36.73 -21.08
N ALA A 707 -42.34 37.89 -21.62
CA ALA A 707 -43.24 38.76 -22.38
C ALA A 707 -42.69 38.89 -23.82
N TYR A 708 -43.55 38.90 -24.78
CA TYR A 708 -43.17 38.96 -26.18
C TYR A 708 -44.18 39.71 -27.03
N GLY A 709 -43.71 40.15 -28.19
CA GLY A 709 -44.54 40.76 -29.17
C GLY A 709 -43.97 40.68 -30.58
N ALA A 710 -44.84 40.83 -31.56
CA ALA A 710 -44.47 40.97 -32.97
C ALA A 710 -45.21 42.10 -33.61
N TYR A 711 -44.57 42.83 -34.52
CA TYR A 711 -45.13 43.93 -35.26
C TYR A 711 -44.71 43.86 -36.72
N ALA A 712 -45.65 43.94 -37.63
CA ALA A 712 -45.43 44.01 -39.06
C ALA A 712 -45.61 45.46 -39.52
N PRO A 713 -44.50 46.27 -39.62
CA PRO A 713 -44.53 47.68 -40.01
C PRO A 713 -44.94 47.88 -41.46
N VAL A 714 -44.60 46.95 -42.31
CA VAL A 714 -44.93 46.90 -43.74
C VAL A 714 -45.16 45.43 -44.15
N ASP A 715 -45.79 45.27 -45.32
CA ASP A 715 -45.97 43.93 -45.90
C ASP A 715 -44.66 43.17 -45.92
N ARG A 716 -44.70 41.87 -45.54
CA ARG A 716 -43.59 40.93 -45.61
C ARG A 716 -42.44 41.19 -44.63
N VAL A 717 -42.56 42.17 -43.75
CA VAL A 717 -41.52 42.41 -42.68
C VAL A 717 -42.16 42.23 -41.33
N ASN A 718 -41.45 41.49 -40.46
CA ASN A 718 -41.88 41.22 -39.10
C ASN A 718 -40.75 41.58 -38.13
N LEU A 719 -41.07 42.38 -37.12
CA LEU A 719 -40.18 42.71 -35.99
C LEU A 719 -40.72 42.00 -34.74
N ILE A 720 -39.85 41.22 -34.08
CA ILE A 720 -40.13 40.45 -32.89
C ILE A 720 -39.33 41.04 -31.74
N GLY A 721 -39.97 41.22 -30.59
CA GLY A 721 -39.35 41.59 -29.31
C GLY A 721 -39.64 40.56 -28.24
N THR A 722 -38.66 40.23 -27.43
CA THR A 722 -38.74 39.30 -26.31
C THR A 722 -38.11 39.87 -25.07
N LEU A 723 -38.73 39.66 -23.93
CA LEU A 723 -38.24 39.98 -22.61
C LEU A 723 -38.42 38.76 -21.73
N SER A 724 -37.37 38.26 -21.12
CA SER A 724 -37.43 37.03 -20.36
C SER A 724 -36.72 37.18 -19.02
N TRP A 725 -37.34 36.60 -18.00
CA TRP A 725 -36.68 36.33 -16.73
C TRP A 725 -36.75 34.82 -16.47
N MET A 726 -35.66 34.25 -15.98
CA MET A 726 -35.62 32.84 -15.64
C MET A 726 -34.80 32.63 -14.35
N HIS A 727 -35.25 31.68 -13.55
CA HIS A 727 -34.57 31.19 -12.37
C HIS A 727 -34.22 29.72 -12.55
N ASN A 728 -32.96 29.37 -12.38
CA ASN A 728 -32.44 27.99 -12.40
C ASN A 728 -31.95 27.60 -11.01
N SER A 729 -32.29 26.42 -10.57
CA SER A 729 -31.77 25.78 -9.36
C SER A 729 -31.03 24.51 -9.76
N SER A 730 -29.72 24.48 -9.55
CA SER A 730 -28.82 23.35 -9.85
C SER A 730 -28.36 22.68 -8.56
N ASP A 731 -28.66 21.41 -8.39
CA ASP A 731 -28.21 20.54 -7.30
C ASP A 731 -27.07 19.68 -7.83
N ILE A 732 -25.84 20.01 -7.44
CA ILE A 732 -24.61 19.45 -7.99
C ILE A 732 -23.98 18.53 -6.98
N THR A 733 -23.70 17.29 -7.39
CA THR A 733 -22.97 16.29 -6.61
C THR A 733 -21.78 15.79 -7.40
N GLN A 734 -20.61 15.78 -6.78
CA GLN A 734 -19.35 15.31 -7.37
C GLN A 734 -18.78 14.18 -6.53
N SER A 735 -18.42 13.05 -7.17
CA SER A 735 -17.79 11.90 -6.50
C SER A 735 -16.29 12.14 -6.35
N ILE A 736 -15.79 12.17 -5.11
CA ILE A 736 -14.36 12.33 -4.81
C ILE A 736 -13.71 10.94 -4.75
N ASN A 737 -14.11 10.08 -3.80
CA ASN A 737 -13.58 8.72 -3.55
C ASN A 737 -12.05 8.69 -3.42
N ALA A 738 -11.48 9.67 -2.74
CA ALA A 738 -10.05 9.82 -2.50
C ALA A 738 -9.79 10.55 -1.18
N ALA A 739 -8.64 10.35 -0.58
CA ALA A 739 -8.21 10.97 0.69
C ALA A 739 -9.22 10.76 1.84
N GLY A 740 -10.00 9.67 1.78
CA GLY A 740 -11.05 9.36 2.75
C GLY A 740 -12.30 10.24 2.64
N PHE A 741 -12.48 10.98 1.53
CA PHE A 741 -13.70 11.73 1.22
C PHE A 741 -14.52 11.02 0.15
N ASN A 742 -15.85 11.12 0.27
CA ASN A 742 -16.78 10.45 -0.64
C ASN A 742 -17.28 11.38 -1.74
N LYS A 743 -17.76 12.56 -1.37
CA LYS A 743 -18.41 13.46 -2.30
C LYS A 743 -18.26 14.94 -1.94
N ALA A 744 -18.40 15.80 -2.98
CA ALA A 744 -18.65 17.22 -2.80
C ALA A 744 -20.05 17.58 -3.33
N ASP A 745 -20.69 18.56 -2.71
CA ASP A 745 -22.02 19.04 -3.06
C ASP A 745 -22.02 20.58 -3.16
N ALA A 746 -22.83 21.11 -4.08
CA ALA A 746 -23.10 22.54 -4.18
C ALA A 746 -24.50 22.81 -4.72
N ASP A 747 -25.22 23.74 -4.09
CA ASP A 747 -26.54 24.22 -4.54
C ASP A 747 -26.37 25.59 -5.21
N VAL A 748 -26.53 25.66 -6.53
CA VAL A 748 -26.29 26.87 -7.30
C VAL A 748 -27.61 27.39 -7.86
N LYS A 749 -27.98 28.61 -7.46
CA LYS A 749 -29.20 29.30 -7.96
C LYS A 749 -28.80 30.43 -8.88
N THR A 750 -29.26 30.40 -10.12
CA THR A 750 -28.91 31.40 -11.14
C THR A 750 -30.15 32.13 -11.61
N ASN A 751 -30.07 33.45 -11.60
CA ASN A 751 -31.11 34.31 -12.20
C ASN A 751 -30.60 34.87 -13.54
N LEU A 752 -31.46 34.81 -14.53
CA LEU A 752 -31.16 35.28 -15.88
C LEU A 752 -32.19 36.30 -16.31
N PHE A 753 -31.75 37.27 -17.07
CA PHE A 753 -32.55 38.27 -17.70
C PHE A 753 -32.14 38.39 -19.18
N SER A 754 -33.13 38.36 -20.08
CA SER A 754 -32.83 38.45 -21.51
C SER A 754 -33.74 39.43 -22.22
N LEU A 755 -33.12 40.20 -23.12
CA LEU A 755 -33.80 41.10 -24.03
C LEU A 755 -33.43 40.69 -25.48
N GLY A 756 -34.43 40.35 -26.27
CA GLY A 756 -34.23 39.95 -27.67
C GLY A 756 -35.00 40.85 -28.65
N ALA A 757 -34.40 41.07 -29.80
CA ALA A 757 -35.01 41.72 -30.93
C ALA A 757 -34.63 40.96 -32.21
N ARG A 758 -35.60 40.73 -33.11
CA ARG A 758 -35.37 39.99 -34.37
C ARG A 758 -36.19 40.63 -35.48
N ALA A 759 -35.64 40.76 -36.67
CA ALA A 759 -36.31 41.18 -37.87
C ALA A 759 -36.35 40.01 -38.86
N GLU A 760 -37.46 39.83 -39.52
CA GLU A 760 -37.71 38.82 -40.55
C GLU A 760 -38.34 39.45 -41.79
N ALA A 761 -38.00 38.92 -42.97
CA ALA A 761 -38.66 39.30 -44.22
C ALA A 761 -39.16 38.06 -44.95
N ASN A 762 -40.40 38.10 -45.47
CA ASN A 762 -40.94 36.98 -46.23
C ASN A 762 -40.82 37.24 -47.75
N LEU A 763 -40.04 36.41 -48.45
CA LEU A 763 -39.78 36.45 -49.88
C LEU A 763 -40.40 35.25 -50.56
N PRO A 764 -41.61 35.38 -51.21
CA PRO A 764 -42.24 34.28 -51.92
C PRO A 764 -41.40 33.88 -53.16
N VAL A 765 -41.12 32.58 -53.29
CA VAL A 765 -40.39 31.97 -54.40
C VAL A 765 -41.13 30.73 -54.86
N GLY A 766 -42.02 30.91 -55.88
CA GLY A 766 -42.85 29.85 -56.36
C GLY A 766 -43.87 29.38 -55.33
N LYS A 767 -43.81 28.11 -54.85
CA LYS A 767 -44.69 27.55 -53.84
C LYS A 767 -44.06 27.58 -52.44
N ALA A 768 -42.90 28.19 -52.29
CA ALA A 768 -42.18 28.30 -51.04
C ALA A 768 -42.01 29.76 -50.63
N ASN A 769 -41.83 29.99 -49.34
CA ASN A 769 -41.46 31.27 -48.76
C ASN A 769 -40.05 31.16 -48.19
N VAL A 770 -39.19 32.08 -48.62
CA VAL A 770 -37.82 32.23 -48.11
C VAL A 770 -37.86 33.39 -47.11
N ILE A 771 -37.38 33.12 -45.88
CA ILE A 771 -37.51 34.05 -44.78
C ILE A 771 -36.11 34.33 -44.20
N PRO A 772 -35.36 35.30 -44.81
CA PRO A 772 -34.15 35.78 -44.14
C PRO A 772 -34.50 36.48 -42.83
N HIS A 773 -33.62 36.31 -41.84
CA HIS A 773 -33.79 36.90 -40.55
C HIS A 773 -32.45 37.26 -39.89
N ALA A 774 -32.48 38.28 -39.07
CA ALA A 774 -31.37 38.70 -38.22
C ALA A 774 -31.93 39.20 -36.87
N GLY A 775 -31.20 38.90 -35.81
CA GLY A 775 -31.58 39.28 -34.44
C GLY A 775 -30.41 39.70 -33.60
N LEU A 776 -30.71 40.22 -32.43
CA LEU A 776 -29.79 40.49 -31.36
C LEU A 776 -30.45 40.00 -30.05
N ARG A 777 -29.74 39.23 -29.25
CA ARG A 777 -30.18 38.79 -27.95
C ARG A 777 -29.12 39.14 -26.92
N TYR A 778 -29.48 39.92 -25.92
CA TYR A 778 -28.68 40.22 -24.75
C TYR A 778 -29.13 39.30 -23.61
N VAL A 779 -28.17 38.71 -22.90
CA VAL A 779 -28.43 37.88 -21.74
C VAL A 779 -27.53 38.38 -20.59
N TRP A 780 -28.16 38.77 -19.52
CA TRP A 780 -27.52 38.97 -18.24
C TRP A 780 -27.82 37.81 -17.34
N ALA A 781 -26.78 37.20 -16.72
CA ALA A 781 -26.94 36.06 -15.84
C ALA A 781 -26.09 36.27 -14.57
N LYS A 782 -26.64 35.89 -13.42
CA LYS A 782 -25.94 35.95 -12.14
C LYS A 782 -26.35 34.77 -11.27
N SER A 783 -25.34 33.98 -10.90
CA SER A 783 -25.49 32.99 -9.85
C SER A 783 -25.36 33.65 -8.47
N GLY A 784 -26.21 33.24 -7.53
CA GLY A 784 -26.07 33.64 -6.12
C GLY A 784 -24.81 33.04 -5.48
N SER A 785 -24.39 33.61 -4.36
CA SER A 785 -23.32 32.98 -3.58
C SER A 785 -23.77 31.61 -3.07
N TYR A 786 -22.86 30.64 -3.06
CA TYR A 786 -23.10 29.29 -2.60
C TYR A 786 -21.90 28.74 -1.86
N ASP A 787 -22.10 27.69 -1.09
CA ASP A 787 -21.05 26.98 -0.39
C ASP A 787 -20.72 25.67 -1.13
N THR A 788 -19.43 25.40 -1.29
CA THR A 788 -18.95 24.05 -1.63
C THR A 788 -18.83 23.26 -0.34
N LYS A 789 -19.46 22.08 -0.29
CA LYS A 789 -19.44 21.17 0.86
C LYS A 789 -18.77 19.87 0.46
N VAL A 790 -17.99 19.30 1.35
CA VAL A 790 -17.40 17.96 1.22
C VAL A 790 -17.93 17.12 2.37
N ASP A 791 -18.57 15.98 2.04
CA ASP A 791 -19.26 15.09 3.00
C ASP A 791 -20.18 15.86 3.97
N GLY A 792 -20.87 16.89 3.43
CA GLY A 792 -21.82 17.72 4.16
C GLY A 792 -21.20 18.87 4.96
N LYS A 793 -19.90 18.98 5.09
CA LYS A 793 -19.20 20.09 5.75
C LYS A 793 -18.82 21.16 4.73
N LYS A 794 -19.05 22.45 5.06
CA LYS A 794 -18.62 23.56 4.22
C LYS A 794 -17.10 23.64 4.18
N VAL A 795 -16.53 23.61 2.97
CA VAL A 795 -15.09 23.76 2.74
C VAL A 795 -14.76 25.17 2.24
N TRP A 796 -15.53 25.69 1.28
CA TRP A 796 -15.30 27.03 0.72
C TRP A 796 -16.61 27.77 0.43
N GLY A 797 -16.53 29.10 0.47
CA GLY A 797 -17.57 30.00 0.03
C GLY A 797 -17.31 30.50 -1.39
N ASN A 798 -18.32 30.50 -2.25
CA ASN A 798 -18.25 30.95 -3.64
C ASN A 798 -19.08 32.21 -3.86
N THR A 799 -18.51 33.19 -4.53
CA THR A 799 -19.18 34.43 -4.90
C THR A 799 -18.97 34.69 -6.40
N PRO A 800 -19.90 34.22 -7.26
CA PRO A 800 -19.82 34.38 -8.71
C PRO A 800 -20.10 35.82 -9.14
N ASP A 801 -19.37 36.28 -10.17
CA ASP A 801 -19.68 37.55 -10.86
C ASP A 801 -20.85 37.36 -11.83
N ALA A 802 -21.52 38.46 -12.17
CA ALA A 802 -22.50 38.50 -13.23
C ALA A 802 -21.83 38.38 -14.61
N THR A 803 -22.50 37.78 -15.56
CA THR A 803 -22.06 37.64 -16.96
C THR A 803 -22.99 38.38 -17.89
N ASN A 804 -22.43 38.92 -18.97
CA ASN A 804 -23.16 39.69 -20.00
C ASN A 804 -22.80 39.10 -21.37
N THR A 805 -23.80 38.54 -22.04
CA THR A 805 -23.57 37.87 -23.34
C THR A 805 -24.48 38.49 -24.38
N PHE A 806 -23.95 38.68 -25.58
CA PHE A 806 -24.68 39.13 -26.76
C PHE A 806 -24.62 38.07 -27.84
N GLN A 807 -25.77 37.68 -28.38
CA GLN A 807 -25.90 36.76 -29.50
C GLN A 807 -26.45 37.52 -30.72
N LEU A 808 -25.87 37.26 -31.88
CA LEU A 808 -26.30 37.84 -33.16
C LEU A 808 -26.74 36.71 -34.11
N PRO A 809 -27.93 36.11 -33.94
CA PRO A 809 -28.46 35.09 -34.83
C PRO A 809 -28.79 35.70 -36.20
N ILE A 810 -28.15 35.16 -37.25
CA ILE A 810 -28.38 35.56 -38.65
C ILE A 810 -28.64 34.33 -39.47
N GLY A 811 -29.75 34.29 -40.21
CA GLY A 811 -30.13 33.05 -40.88
C GLY A 811 -31.16 33.23 -42.00
N VAL A 812 -31.53 32.08 -42.52
CA VAL A 812 -32.59 31.96 -43.50
C VAL A 812 -33.44 30.75 -43.24
N ALA A 813 -34.76 30.94 -43.22
CA ALA A 813 -35.71 29.85 -43.20
C ALA A 813 -36.42 29.69 -44.54
N VAL A 814 -36.84 28.48 -44.82
CA VAL A 814 -37.69 28.15 -45.97
C VAL A 814 -38.93 27.45 -45.43
N ARG A 815 -40.10 27.89 -45.88
CA ARG A 815 -41.39 27.33 -45.54
C ARG A 815 -42.18 27.01 -46.78
N GLY A 816 -42.74 25.83 -46.87
CA GLY A 816 -43.77 25.47 -47.85
C GLY A 816 -45.19 25.64 -47.25
N ASP A 817 -46.15 25.87 -48.12
CA ASP A 817 -47.57 25.92 -47.76
C ASP A 817 -48.33 24.91 -48.63
N ILE A 818 -48.86 23.85 -48.06
CA ILE A 818 -49.52 22.74 -48.75
C ILE A 818 -50.91 22.56 -48.19
N MET A 819 -51.93 22.93 -48.96
CA MET A 819 -53.31 22.66 -48.58
C MET A 819 -53.67 21.22 -48.99
N THR A 820 -54.08 20.41 -48.03
CA THR A 820 -54.52 19.04 -48.27
C THR A 820 -56.05 19.01 -48.67
N VAL A 821 -56.44 17.92 -49.31
CA VAL A 821 -57.84 17.69 -49.70
C VAL A 821 -58.74 17.62 -48.46
N SER A 822 -58.26 17.23 -47.31
CA SER A 822 -58.98 17.15 -46.03
C SER A 822 -59.00 18.49 -45.27
N GLY A 823 -58.53 19.56 -45.86
CA GLY A 823 -58.62 20.92 -45.35
C GLY A 823 -57.54 21.27 -44.30
N TRP A 824 -56.48 20.46 -44.17
CA TRP A 824 -55.35 20.83 -43.38
C TRP A 824 -54.36 21.66 -44.20
N ASN A 825 -53.86 22.71 -43.63
CA ASN A 825 -52.73 23.44 -44.18
C ASN A 825 -51.43 22.93 -43.51
N VAL A 826 -50.59 22.27 -44.31
CA VAL A 826 -49.35 21.66 -43.83
C VAL A 826 -48.17 22.50 -44.27
N ARG A 827 -47.29 22.87 -43.37
CA ARG A 827 -46.16 23.77 -43.56
C ARG A 827 -44.86 23.06 -43.17
N PRO A 828 -44.21 22.36 -44.08
CA PRO A 828 -42.84 21.93 -43.87
C PRO A 828 -41.93 23.16 -43.83
N GLN A 829 -40.93 23.13 -42.94
CA GLN A 829 -40.00 24.22 -42.74
C GLN A 829 -38.58 23.73 -42.44
N ALA A 830 -37.63 24.51 -42.90
CA ALA A 830 -36.21 24.34 -42.60
C ALA A 830 -35.57 25.70 -42.31
N ASP A 831 -34.66 25.76 -41.38
CA ASP A 831 -33.99 26.99 -40.96
C ASP A 831 -32.52 26.73 -40.74
N LEU A 832 -31.67 27.59 -41.25
CA LEU A 832 -30.23 27.61 -41.02
C LEU A 832 -29.88 28.98 -40.42
N THR A 833 -29.32 28.96 -39.23
CA THR A 833 -28.97 30.15 -38.47
C THR A 833 -27.50 30.08 -37.98
N PHE A 834 -26.74 31.13 -38.24
CA PHE A 834 -25.40 31.35 -37.66
C PHE A 834 -25.54 32.23 -36.43
N ILE A 835 -24.85 31.89 -35.34
CA ILE A 835 -25.03 32.52 -34.03
C ILE A 835 -23.63 32.94 -33.51
N PRO A 836 -23.05 34.04 -33.97
CA PRO A 836 -21.91 34.65 -33.30
C PRO A 836 -22.31 35.13 -31.90
N GLN A 837 -21.39 34.92 -30.94
CA GLN A 837 -21.57 35.34 -29.55
C GLN A 837 -20.45 36.25 -29.11
N PHE A 838 -20.78 37.36 -28.49
CA PHE A 838 -19.87 38.38 -27.96
C PHE A 838 -20.12 38.59 -26.46
N GLY A 839 -19.17 39.30 -25.80
CA GLY A 839 -19.22 39.47 -24.36
C GLY A 839 -18.63 38.30 -23.60
N ASP A 840 -19.18 38.00 -22.43
CA ASP A 840 -18.63 36.97 -21.55
C ASP A 840 -18.96 35.56 -22.07
N THR A 841 -17.95 34.75 -22.20
CA THR A 841 -18.08 33.29 -22.47
C THR A 841 -17.57 32.45 -21.30
N GLU A 842 -17.11 33.10 -20.23
CA GLU A 842 -16.63 32.52 -18.97
C GLU A 842 -17.29 33.23 -17.79
N GLN A 843 -17.53 32.50 -16.71
CA GLN A 843 -17.97 33.04 -15.43
C GLN A 843 -16.78 33.14 -14.49
N LYS A 844 -16.57 34.31 -13.89
CA LYS A 844 -15.57 34.51 -12.83
C LYS A 844 -16.23 34.31 -11.48
N THR A 845 -15.48 33.66 -10.57
CA THR A 845 -15.96 33.35 -9.22
C THR A 845 -14.83 33.62 -8.22
N LYS A 846 -15.14 34.35 -7.17
CA LYS A 846 -14.24 34.48 -6.01
C LYS A 846 -14.54 33.32 -5.07
N LEU A 847 -13.56 32.44 -4.87
CA LEU A 847 -13.57 31.38 -3.86
C LEU A 847 -12.88 31.90 -2.60
N SER A 848 -13.39 31.59 -1.42
CA SER A 848 -12.77 31.98 -0.15
C SER A 848 -12.86 30.85 0.89
N ASN A 849 -11.80 30.71 1.70
CA ASN A 849 -11.76 29.79 2.84
C ASN A 849 -12.31 30.44 4.13
N PHE A 850 -12.17 29.76 5.25
CA PHE A 850 -12.64 30.19 6.57
C PHE A 850 -11.89 31.43 7.11
N ASN A 851 -10.63 31.62 6.75
CA ASN A 851 -9.82 32.80 7.10
C ASN A 851 -10.08 34.02 6.21
N GLY A 852 -10.92 33.91 5.18
CA GLY A 852 -11.18 34.97 4.21
C GLY A 852 -10.11 35.11 3.12
N VAL A 853 -9.10 34.25 3.10
CA VAL A 853 -8.16 34.13 1.98
C VAL A 853 -8.91 33.68 0.74
N SER A 854 -8.56 34.22 -0.42
CA SER A 854 -9.36 33.96 -1.61
C SER A 854 -8.54 33.85 -2.87
N ASP A 855 -9.06 33.02 -3.78
CA ASP A 855 -8.61 32.88 -5.18
C ASP A 855 -9.73 33.28 -6.14
N LYS A 856 -9.34 33.71 -7.34
CA LYS A 856 -10.26 33.99 -8.44
C LYS A 856 -10.20 32.88 -9.46
N LEU A 857 -11.35 32.25 -9.70
CA LEU A 857 -11.54 31.20 -10.68
C LEU A 857 -12.28 31.77 -11.87
N SER A 858 -12.05 31.20 -13.05
CA SER A 858 -12.89 31.42 -14.23
C SER A 858 -13.23 30.09 -14.88
N GLY A 859 -14.45 29.94 -15.39
CA GLY A 859 -14.88 28.73 -16.07
C GLY A 859 -15.72 29.07 -17.29
N GLU A 860 -15.37 28.52 -18.45
CA GLU A 860 -16.11 28.72 -19.68
C GLU A 860 -17.48 28.05 -19.59
N PHE A 861 -18.53 28.74 -20.01
CA PHE A 861 -19.88 28.20 -20.07
C PHE A 861 -20.43 28.12 -21.49
N ALA A 862 -19.81 28.77 -22.45
CA ALA A 862 -20.25 28.81 -23.85
C ALA A 862 -19.06 28.99 -24.80
N GLY A 863 -19.31 28.67 -26.09
CA GLY A 863 -18.39 28.97 -27.17
C GLY A 863 -18.75 30.30 -27.83
N LYS A 864 -17.83 30.86 -28.62
CA LYS A 864 -18.01 32.16 -29.31
C LYS A 864 -18.83 32.09 -30.62
N PHE A 865 -19.13 30.88 -31.10
CA PHE A 865 -19.85 30.69 -32.35
C PHE A 865 -20.66 29.41 -32.34
N GLY A 866 -21.88 29.48 -32.91
CA GLY A 866 -22.75 28.35 -33.14
C GLY A 866 -23.42 28.41 -34.51
N THR A 867 -23.82 27.24 -35.02
CA THR A 867 -24.66 27.10 -36.22
C THR A 867 -25.82 26.21 -35.89
N SER A 868 -27.04 26.66 -36.10
CA SER A 868 -28.26 25.92 -35.83
C SER A 868 -28.99 25.55 -37.17
N VAL A 869 -29.37 24.29 -37.23
CA VAL A 869 -30.26 23.75 -38.28
C VAL A 869 -31.57 23.30 -37.62
N ASN A 870 -32.67 23.85 -38.04
CA ASN A 870 -33.99 23.44 -37.53
C ASN A 870 -34.84 22.89 -38.69
N LEU A 871 -35.42 21.73 -38.47
CA LEU A 871 -36.35 21.08 -39.41
C LEU A 871 -37.69 20.87 -38.69
N GLY A 872 -38.79 21.11 -39.42
CA GLY A 872 -40.09 20.95 -38.78
C GLY A 872 -41.24 20.86 -39.77
N VAL A 873 -42.37 20.50 -39.25
CA VAL A 873 -43.65 20.54 -39.92
C VAL A 873 -44.71 21.07 -38.96
N GLN A 874 -45.52 21.97 -39.45
CA GLN A 874 -46.70 22.45 -38.72
C GLN A 874 -47.94 22.19 -39.58
N ALA A 875 -49.04 21.82 -38.95
CA ALA A 875 -50.31 21.57 -39.61
C ALA A 875 -51.41 22.26 -38.81
N ASP A 876 -52.24 23.03 -39.51
CA ASP A 876 -53.39 23.68 -38.92
C ASP A 876 -54.72 23.38 -39.67
N LYS A 877 -55.79 23.32 -38.90
CA LYS A 877 -57.13 23.19 -39.39
C LYS A 877 -58.07 23.87 -38.42
N GLY A 878 -58.77 24.90 -38.91
CA GLY A 878 -59.65 25.71 -38.06
C GLY A 878 -58.85 26.36 -36.89
N PRO A 879 -59.37 26.24 -35.66
CA PRO A 879 -58.70 26.86 -34.49
C PRO A 879 -57.44 26.11 -34.00
N THR A 880 -57.17 24.90 -34.52
CA THR A 880 -56.18 24.00 -33.95
C THR A 880 -54.92 23.93 -34.83
N THR A 881 -53.77 23.99 -34.19
CA THR A 881 -52.48 23.80 -34.82
C THR A 881 -51.66 22.77 -34.07
N PHE A 882 -50.98 21.88 -34.78
CA PHE A 882 -49.97 20.96 -34.29
C PHE A 882 -48.66 21.22 -34.99
N GLY A 883 -47.57 21.14 -34.26
CA GLY A 883 -46.23 21.27 -34.82
C GLY A 883 -45.25 20.26 -34.23
N VAL A 884 -44.33 19.78 -35.06
CA VAL A 884 -43.17 19.00 -34.64
C VAL A 884 -41.93 19.63 -35.22
N ARG A 885 -40.89 19.80 -34.39
CA ARG A 885 -39.63 20.39 -34.80
C ARG A 885 -38.48 19.64 -34.19
N TYR A 886 -37.43 19.49 -34.97
CA TYR A 886 -36.10 19.03 -34.53
C TYR A 886 -35.12 20.13 -34.83
N GLY A 887 -34.33 20.49 -33.82
CA GLY A 887 -33.24 21.45 -33.89
C GLY A 887 -31.92 20.76 -33.58
N PHE A 888 -30.90 21.08 -34.35
CA PHE A 888 -29.53 20.70 -34.09
C PHE A 888 -28.65 21.96 -34.09
N THR A 889 -27.90 22.19 -33.03
CA THR A 889 -26.94 23.30 -32.94
C THR A 889 -25.56 22.76 -32.70
N ALA A 890 -24.62 23.01 -33.63
CA ALA A 890 -23.20 22.76 -33.47
C ALA A 890 -22.47 24.06 -33.21
N GLY A 891 -21.38 24.01 -32.44
CA GLY A 891 -20.62 25.23 -32.11
C GLY A 891 -19.20 24.96 -31.65
N THR A 892 -18.48 26.06 -31.38
CA THR A 892 -17.14 25.99 -30.80
C THR A 892 -17.19 25.30 -29.43
N LYS A 893 -16.04 24.89 -28.89
CA LYS A 893 -15.88 24.11 -27.67
C LYS A 893 -16.54 22.71 -27.74
N GLY A 894 -16.75 22.19 -28.96
CA GLY A 894 -17.38 20.90 -29.18
C GLY A 894 -18.84 20.85 -28.78
N LYS A 895 -19.52 21.98 -28.90
CA LYS A 895 -20.96 22.08 -28.66
C LYS A 895 -21.75 21.24 -29.67
N ALA A 896 -22.69 20.45 -29.17
CA ALA A 896 -23.68 19.73 -29.96
C ALA A 896 -24.97 19.62 -29.17
N ASP A 897 -26.01 20.35 -29.62
CA ASP A 897 -27.33 20.37 -28.99
C ASP A 897 -28.37 19.77 -29.94
N HIS A 898 -29.20 18.90 -29.39
CA HIS A 898 -30.34 18.30 -30.06
C HIS A 898 -31.61 18.68 -29.30
N ALA A 899 -32.58 19.28 -29.98
CA ALA A 899 -33.84 19.63 -29.37
C ALA A 899 -35.03 19.10 -30.21
N PHE A 900 -35.95 18.45 -29.55
CA PHE A 900 -37.23 18.04 -30.11
C PHE A 900 -38.32 18.88 -29.46
N LYS A 901 -39.23 19.44 -30.27
CA LYS A 901 -40.32 20.24 -29.82
C LYS A 901 -41.62 19.72 -30.42
N PHE A 902 -42.63 19.58 -29.59
CA PHE A 902 -44.01 19.34 -30.02
C PHE A 902 -44.84 20.55 -29.61
N GLU A 903 -45.50 21.24 -30.60
CA GLU A 903 -46.35 22.40 -30.42
C GLU A 903 -47.83 21.98 -30.51
N TYR A 904 -48.61 22.46 -29.55
CA TYR A 904 -50.07 22.50 -29.67
C TYR A 904 -50.55 23.93 -29.46
N ARG A 905 -51.43 24.39 -30.35
CA ARG A 905 -52.02 25.71 -30.26
C ARG A 905 -53.49 25.63 -30.50
N TYR A 906 -54.24 26.39 -29.72
CA TYR A 906 -55.69 26.57 -29.87
C TYR A 906 -56.01 28.06 -29.92
N ARG A 907 -56.80 28.43 -30.93
CA ARG A 907 -57.25 29.78 -31.21
C ARG A 907 -58.70 29.92 -30.83
N PHE A 908 -59.13 31.01 -30.13
CA PHE A 908 -60.43 31.26 -29.66
C PHE A 908 -60.84 32.75 -29.66
#